data_7f25565fd2712f7031f46e49f206d042
#
_entry.id   7f25565fd2712f7031f46e49f206d042
#
_cell.length_a   1.000
_cell.length_b   1.000
_cell.length_c   1.000
_cell.angle_alpha   90.00
_cell.angle_beta   90.00
_cell.angle_gamma   90.00
#
_symmetry.space_group_name_H-M   'P 1'
#
loop_
_entity.id
_entity.type
_entity.pdbx_description
1 polymer ?
#
loop_
_entity_poly.entity_id
_entity_poly.type
_entity_poly.pdbx_seq_one_letter_code
_entity_poly.pdbx_strand_id
1 'polypeptide(L)'
;MSTDNPLLSDAPLPAFSKIRAADIGPAIDMILADYQSGIDAITTPAASRDFDYVMLEQERLDQRLSRAWAPVSHLHAVADTPELRAAYEQAEEKITDFASGLGQNRDLYAAVQAVADGPGFVQRTRPERALVEHALRDFRLSGVALEEPARTRFREIANELSKLTTAFSNAVLDATDAWQERIEDERDLSGIPESGRAVLREYARERDLNGWLVTLKQPSVQAVLTYADSRSLRERVYWAYQTRASDQGPNAGKFDNSERMEKILALRHEAAQLLGFANSAEESLATKMAKTPGEVLAFLRDLIARARPVAQRELEELREFARSELQIENLEAWDVAYASEKLRLARYALDEEQLKAYFPLPSVLDGMFQVARRLYGITVAPVAKSVDVWHPDVRFCELRDASGKPIAAVYLDLYARSGKRGGAWMDVCRARFHDGSDVQLPVAFLTCNFAPPAAGRPSLLTHDDVQTMFHEFGHGLHHMLTRIDLPSIGGIDGVEWDAVELPSQFMENFCWNRKALDLFARHWSSDARLPDELFDKMLAARHFQAGMFLCRQLEFGLFDFLVHADYDPTRGARVMETLEAARREAAVLYPPAWQRFPHAFTHVFAGGYAAGYYSYLWAEVLSADVFGAFEESAGEEGDVIDATVGARFRNEILSVGASRPALESFIAFRGRAPQPDALLRSYGLAA
;
A
#
# COMPACT_ATOMS: atom_id res chain seq x y z
N MET A 1 20.33 -28.98 19.09
CA MET A 1 19.20 -28.20 18.55
C MET A 1 19.24 -28.33 17.05
N SER A 2 18.13 -28.56 16.39
CA SER A 2 18.10 -28.98 14.97
C SER A 2 18.66 -27.85 14.08
N THR A 3 19.76 -28.16 13.40
CA THR A 3 20.39 -27.33 12.35
C THR A 3 19.55 -27.26 11.07
N ASP A 4 18.27 -27.65 11.15
CA ASP A 4 17.37 -27.88 10.00
C ASP A 4 16.17 -26.89 9.95
N ASN A 5 16.20 -25.82 10.76
CA ASN A 5 15.15 -24.81 10.71
C ASN A 5 15.33 -23.93 9.46
N PRO A 6 14.35 -23.91 8.53
CA PRO A 6 14.47 -23.18 7.26
C PRO A 6 14.62 -21.67 7.41
N LEU A 7 14.15 -21.09 8.53
CA LEU A 7 14.27 -19.66 8.83
C LEU A 7 15.68 -19.24 9.26
N LEU A 8 16.53 -20.18 9.63
CA LEU A 8 17.93 -19.94 10.00
C LEU A 8 18.90 -20.17 8.82
N SER A 9 18.38 -20.46 7.64
CA SER A 9 19.18 -20.73 6.44
C SER A 9 19.77 -19.46 5.86
N ASP A 10 21.05 -19.53 5.43
CA ASP A 10 21.74 -18.48 4.67
C ASP A 10 21.43 -18.52 3.15
N ALA A 11 20.51 -19.37 2.72
CA ALA A 11 20.12 -19.45 1.31
C ALA A 11 19.62 -18.08 0.79
N PRO A 12 19.92 -17.71 -0.46
CA PRO A 12 19.51 -16.42 -1.02
C PRO A 12 18.01 -16.20 -1.00
N LEU A 13 17.22 -17.26 -1.21
CA LEU A 13 15.75 -17.23 -1.23
C LEU A 13 15.18 -18.11 -0.12
N PRO A 14 14.01 -17.75 0.44
CA PRO A 14 13.33 -18.56 1.45
C PRO A 14 12.86 -19.92 0.92
N ALA A 15 12.91 -20.94 1.74
CA ALA A 15 12.34 -22.26 1.45
C ALA A 15 10.89 -22.35 1.97
N PHE A 16 9.96 -21.64 1.32
CA PHE A 16 8.57 -21.47 1.76
C PHE A 16 7.85 -22.80 2.04
N SER A 17 8.04 -23.79 1.19
CA SER A 17 7.42 -25.11 1.34
C SER A 17 7.85 -25.86 2.60
N LYS A 18 8.96 -25.45 3.22
CA LYS A 18 9.50 -26.05 4.44
C LYS A 18 9.15 -25.33 5.73
N ILE A 19 8.74 -24.06 5.65
CA ILE A 19 8.41 -23.25 6.82
C ILE A 19 7.14 -23.79 7.49
N ARG A 20 7.20 -24.05 8.78
CA ARG A 20 6.07 -24.49 9.60
C ARG A 20 5.89 -23.52 10.78
N ALA A 21 4.68 -23.41 11.30
CA ALA A 21 4.38 -22.60 12.49
C ALA A 21 5.32 -22.91 13.68
N ALA A 22 5.66 -24.18 13.87
CA ALA A 22 6.56 -24.62 14.94
C ALA A 22 8.02 -24.15 14.78
N ASP A 23 8.44 -23.75 13.58
CA ASP A 23 9.80 -23.26 13.30
C ASP A 23 10.00 -21.82 13.75
N ILE A 24 8.91 -21.02 13.80
CA ILE A 24 8.94 -19.57 13.95
C ILE A 24 9.51 -19.16 15.32
N GLY A 25 8.88 -19.60 16.41
CA GLY A 25 9.28 -19.23 17.76
C GLY A 25 10.78 -19.53 18.05
N PRO A 26 11.23 -20.78 17.84
CA PRO A 26 12.64 -21.14 18.06
C PRO A 26 13.65 -20.37 17.20
N ALA A 27 13.30 -20.04 15.93
CA ALA A 27 14.17 -19.25 15.07
C ALA A 27 14.28 -17.81 15.57
N ILE A 28 13.15 -17.17 15.88
CA ILE A 28 13.13 -15.79 16.37
C ILE A 28 13.86 -15.69 17.72
N ASP A 29 13.63 -16.62 18.66
CA ASP A 29 14.34 -16.63 19.95
C ASP A 29 15.86 -16.69 19.77
N MET A 30 16.35 -17.53 18.86
CA MET A 30 17.79 -17.64 18.57
C MET A 30 18.33 -16.36 17.93
N ILE A 31 17.63 -15.82 16.93
CA ILE A 31 18.07 -14.62 16.20
C ILE A 31 18.10 -13.40 17.13
N LEU A 32 17.11 -13.22 17.98
CA LEU A 32 17.07 -12.11 18.94
C LEU A 32 18.18 -12.24 19.99
N ALA A 33 18.51 -13.46 20.44
CA ALA A 33 19.64 -13.69 21.36
C ALA A 33 20.99 -13.38 20.69
N ASP A 34 21.18 -13.80 19.44
CA ASP A 34 22.38 -13.48 18.66
C ASP A 34 22.46 -11.97 18.37
N TYR A 35 21.34 -11.35 18.08
CA TYR A 35 21.27 -9.90 17.87
C TYR A 35 21.67 -9.15 19.15
N GLN A 36 21.11 -9.50 20.31
CA GLN A 36 21.47 -8.88 21.58
C GLN A 36 22.99 -9.02 21.85
N SER A 37 23.56 -10.20 21.58
CA SER A 37 25.00 -10.42 21.74
C SER A 37 25.84 -9.53 20.84
N GLY A 38 25.39 -9.27 19.61
CA GLY A 38 26.04 -8.32 18.69
C GLY A 38 25.96 -6.87 19.22
N ILE A 39 24.80 -6.46 19.73
CA ILE A 39 24.62 -5.12 20.34
C ILE A 39 25.51 -4.96 21.57
N ASP A 40 25.60 -5.98 22.44
CA ASP A 40 26.47 -5.96 23.62
C ASP A 40 27.95 -5.78 23.21
N ALA A 41 28.38 -6.41 22.12
CA ALA A 41 29.72 -6.22 21.57
C ALA A 41 29.95 -4.79 21.06
N ILE A 42 29.00 -4.23 20.29
CA ILE A 42 29.06 -2.85 19.78
C ILE A 42 29.12 -1.83 20.94
N THR A 43 28.38 -2.06 22.01
CA THR A 43 28.24 -1.11 23.12
C THR A 43 29.34 -1.22 24.17
N THR A 44 30.17 -2.27 24.12
CA THR A 44 31.31 -2.43 25.05
C THR A 44 32.19 -1.18 25.06
N PRO A 45 32.58 -0.64 26.25
CA PRO A 45 33.31 0.62 26.32
C PRO A 45 34.64 0.68 25.57
N ALA A 46 35.32 -0.48 25.43
CA ALA A 46 36.57 -0.61 24.67
C ALA A 46 36.38 -0.86 23.16
N ALA A 47 35.12 -0.97 22.69
CA ALA A 47 34.84 -1.26 21.28
C ALA A 47 35.16 -0.05 20.36
N SER A 48 35.48 -0.33 19.10
CA SER A 48 35.66 0.70 18.09
C SER A 48 34.36 1.53 17.93
N ARG A 49 34.52 2.80 17.59
CA ARG A 49 33.43 3.70 17.25
C ARG A 49 33.51 4.13 15.78
N ASP A 50 34.14 3.31 14.93
CA ASP A 50 34.11 3.53 13.50
C ASP A 50 32.78 3.07 12.88
N PHE A 51 32.50 3.59 11.71
CA PHE A 51 31.25 3.34 10.98
C PHE A 51 31.05 1.84 10.70
N ASP A 52 32.07 1.16 10.26
CA ASP A 52 31.96 -0.25 9.84
C ASP A 52 31.61 -1.15 11.03
N TYR A 53 32.24 -0.90 12.17
CA TYR A 53 32.00 -1.68 13.38
C TYR A 53 30.65 -1.38 14.04
N VAL A 54 30.17 -0.13 13.97
CA VAL A 54 28.90 0.25 14.60
C VAL A 54 27.72 0.11 13.63
N MET A 55 27.79 0.72 12.46
CA MET A 55 26.64 0.83 11.57
C MET A 55 26.48 -0.41 10.68
N LEU A 56 27.58 -0.91 10.06
CA LEU A 56 27.44 -2.09 9.20
C LEU A 56 27.16 -3.36 10.00
N GLU A 57 27.64 -3.46 11.24
CA GLU A 57 27.29 -4.57 12.10
C GLU A 57 25.81 -4.54 12.49
N GLN A 58 25.24 -3.37 12.78
CA GLN A 58 23.80 -3.21 12.96
C GLN A 58 23.03 -3.65 11.73
N GLU A 59 23.40 -3.18 10.54
CA GLU A 59 22.77 -3.62 9.29
C GLU A 59 22.80 -5.15 9.10
N ARG A 60 23.91 -5.82 9.47
CA ARG A 60 24.00 -7.30 9.44
C ARG A 60 23.02 -7.98 10.37
N LEU A 61 22.91 -7.47 11.60
CA LEU A 61 21.99 -8.00 12.59
C LEU A 61 20.53 -7.81 12.15
N ASP A 62 20.20 -6.63 11.64
CA ASP A 62 18.88 -6.32 11.08
C ASP A 62 18.55 -7.22 9.89
N GLN A 63 19.50 -7.42 8.98
CA GLN A 63 19.31 -8.31 7.83
C GLN A 63 19.09 -9.76 8.22
N ARG A 64 19.75 -10.24 9.26
CA ARG A 64 19.53 -11.61 9.77
C ARG A 64 18.11 -11.79 10.29
N LEU A 65 17.59 -10.82 11.05
CA LEU A 65 16.21 -10.83 11.53
C LEU A 65 15.23 -10.72 10.36
N SER A 66 15.44 -9.78 9.46
CA SER A 66 14.59 -9.55 8.29
C SER A 66 14.52 -10.79 7.39
N ARG A 67 15.63 -11.50 7.16
CA ARG A 67 15.66 -12.73 6.35
C ARG A 67 14.77 -13.83 6.90
N ALA A 68 14.61 -13.91 8.21
CA ALA A 68 13.74 -14.89 8.87
C ALA A 68 12.30 -14.37 8.98
N TRP A 69 12.12 -13.09 9.28
CA TRP A 69 10.80 -12.52 9.56
C TRP A 69 9.98 -12.19 8.29
N ALA A 70 10.62 -11.66 7.24
CA ALA A 70 9.91 -11.31 6.01
C ALA A 70 9.09 -12.48 5.40
N PRO A 71 9.63 -13.70 5.24
CA PRO A 71 8.82 -14.82 4.75
C PRO A 71 7.69 -15.24 5.70
N VAL A 72 7.85 -15.09 7.02
CA VAL A 72 6.80 -15.40 8.01
C VAL A 72 5.67 -14.38 7.92
N SER A 73 6.01 -13.09 7.90
CA SER A 73 5.04 -12.01 7.74
C SER A 73 4.28 -12.13 6.41
N HIS A 74 5.00 -12.43 5.34
CA HIS A 74 4.39 -12.64 4.04
C HIS A 74 3.40 -13.83 4.05
N LEU A 75 3.80 -14.99 4.58
CA LEU A 75 2.91 -16.16 4.68
C LEU A 75 1.67 -15.86 5.52
N HIS A 76 1.78 -15.11 6.62
CA HIS A 76 0.64 -14.66 7.41
C HIS A 76 -0.31 -13.77 6.58
N ALA A 77 0.21 -12.96 5.67
CA ALA A 77 -0.61 -12.13 4.79
C ALA A 77 -1.29 -12.89 3.64
N VAL A 78 -0.67 -13.95 3.11
CA VAL A 78 -1.10 -14.57 1.84
C VAL A 78 -1.52 -16.05 1.95
N ALA A 79 -1.25 -16.70 3.08
CA ALA A 79 -1.54 -18.12 3.32
C ALA A 79 -1.88 -18.37 4.80
N ASP A 80 -2.69 -17.49 5.38
CA ASP A 80 -3.03 -17.50 6.81
C ASP A 80 -3.76 -18.78 7.22
N THR A 81 -3.32 -19.34 8.34
CA THR A 81 -3.98 -20.44 9.06
C THR A 81 -4.01 -20.14 10.56
N PRO A 82 -4.91 -20.73 11.34
CA PRO A 82 -4.93 -20.50 12.78
C PRO A 82 -3.61 -20.77 13.48
N GLU A 83 -2.89 -21.82 13.07
CA GLU A 83 -1.59 -22.21 13.65
C GLU A 83 -0.50 -21.21 13.29
N LEU A 84 -0.46 -20.76 12.02
CA LEU A 84 0.49 -19.75 11.56
C LEU A 84 0.24 -18.39 12.23
N ARG A 85 -1.03 -17.97 12.31
CA ARG A 85 -1.45 -16.73 12.97
C ARG A 85 -1.00 -16.71 14.44
N ALA A 86 -1.25 -17.78 15.19
CA ALA A 86 -0.85 -17.86 16.59
C ALA A 86 0.67 -17.79 16.77
N ALA A 87 1.45 -18.45 15.90
CA ALA A 87 2.90 -18.40 15.95
C ALA A 87 3.45 -17.03 15.52
N TYR A 88 2.82 -16.39 14.53
CA TYR A 88 3.13 -15.04 14.09
C TYR A 88 2.93 -14.02 15.23
N GLU A 89 1.74 -14.01 15.85
CA GLU A 89 1.41 -13.07 16.93
C GLU A 89 2.37 -13.18 18.12
N GLN A 90 2.76 -14.41 18.50
CA GLN A 90 3.75 -14.62 19.55
C GLN A 90 5.15 -14.11 19.19
N ALA A 91 5.57 -14.30 17.93
CA ALA A 91 6.86 -13.84 17.46
C ALA A 91 6.89 -12.31 17.28
N GLU A 92 5.80 -11.72 16.76
CA GLU A 92 5.62 -10.28 16.61
C GLU A 92 5.72 -9.55 17.95
N GLU A 93 5.11 -10.10 19.02
CA GLU A 93 5.23 -9.52 20.36
C GLU A 93 6.70 -9.47 20.83
N LYS A 94 7.47 -10.55 20.62
CA LYS A 94 8.89 -10.60 20.99
C LYS A 94 9.74 -9.63 20.18
N ILE A 95 9.49 -9.55 18.86
CA ILE A 95 10.22 -8.62 17.98
C ILE A 95 9.92 -7.19 18.34
N THR A 96 8.66 -6.85 18.63
CA THR A 96 8.24 -5.50 19.02
C THR A 96 8.88 -5.08 20.35
N ASP A 97 8.89 -5.97 21.34
CA ASP A 97 9.52 -5.71 22.63
C ASP A 97 11.03 -5.51 22.49
N PHE A 98 11.70 -6.36 21.69
CA PHE A 98 13.12 -6.26 21.39
C PHE A 98 13.45 -4.94 20.67
N ALA A 99 12.71 -4.60 19.61
CA ALA A 99 12.90 -3.36 18.85
C ALA A 99 12.71 -2.12 19.71
N SER A 100 11.69 -2.13 20.59
CA SER A 100 11.47 -1.04 21.55
C SER A 100 12.64 -0.90 22.53
N GLY A 101 13.15 -2.02 23.03
CA GLY A 101 14.35 -2.03 23.90
C GLY A 101 15.60 -1.52 23.19
N LEU A 102 15.78 -1.90 21.92
CA LEU A 102 16.89 -1.48 21.08
C LEU A 102 16.82 0.05 20.82
N GLY A 103 15.66 0.57 20.43
CA GLY A 103 15.44 2.00 20.19
C GLY A 103 15.64 2.87 21.45
N GLN A 104 15.55 2.28 22.65
CA GLN A 104 15.81 2.94 23.93
C GLN A 104 17.20 2.66 24.51
N ASN A 105 18.07 1.96 23.76
CA ASN A 105 19.41 1.62 24.23
C ASN A 105 20.34 2.85 24.14
N ARG A 106 20.62 3.45 25.31
CA ARG A 106 21.47 4.67 25.42
C ARG A 106 22.92 4.43 25.03
N ASP A 107 23.46 3.23 25.31
CA ASP A 107 24.83 2.90 24.96
C ASP A 107 25.01 2.74 23.46
N LEU A 108 23.99 2.15 22.78
CA LEU A 108 23.97 2.07 21.33
C LEU A 108 23.78 3.45 20.68
N TYR A 109 22.85 4.26 21.21
CA TYR A 109 22.72 5.66 20.76
C TYR A 109 24.04 6.43 20.89
N ALA A 110 24.74 6.28 22.04
CA ALA A 110 26.04 6.92 22.23
C ALA A 110 27.12 6.39 21.27
N ALA A 111 27.07 5.10 20.92
CA ALA A 111 27.98 4.54 19.92
C ALA A 111 27.74 5.13 18.52
N VAL A 112 26.46 5.25 18.08
CA VAL A 112 26.08 5.87 16.81
C VAL A 112 26.41 7.38 16.83
N GLN A 113 26.14 8.08 17.93
CA GLN A 113 26.51 9.49 18.09
C GLN A 113 28.02 9.70 17.99
N ALA A 114 28.83 8.80 18.55
CA ALA A 114 30.28 8.86 18.44
C ALA A 114 30.80 8.67 17.00
N VAL A 115 30.07 7.89 16.15
CA VAL A 115 30.35 7.81 14.73
C VAL A 115 30.09 9.16 14.05
N ALA A 116 28.95 9.82 14.37
CA ALA A 116 28.60 11.12 13.81
C ALA A 116 29.57 12.24 14.24
N ASP A 117 30.05 12.22 15.46
CA ASP A 117 31.00 13.19 16.03
C ASP A 117 32.45 12.89 15.62
N GLY A 118 32.70 11.75 14.99
CA GLY A 118 34.02 11.31 14.58
C GLY A 118 34.64 12.18 13.46
N PRO A 119 35.97 12.41 13.48
CA PRO A 119 36.65 13.29 12.52
C PRO A 119 36.54 12.83 11.07
N GLY A 120 36.21 11.54 10.84
CA GLY A 120 36.02 10.95 9.51
C GLY A 120 34.60 11.06 8.97
N PHE A 121 33.60 11.50 9.75
CA PHE A 121 32.21 11.48 9.34
C PHE A 121 31.90 12.35 8.11
N VAL A 122 32.50 13.54 8.03
CA VAL A 122 32.29 14.48 6.90
C VAL A 122 32.81 13.92 5.58
N GLN A 123 33.83 13.01 5.62
CA GLN A 123 34.41 12.36 4.46
C GLN A 123 33.62 11.12 4.01
N ARG A 124 32.68 10.62 4.83
CA ARG A 124 31.81 9.49 4.47
C ARG A 124 30.95 9.83 3.25
N THR A 125 30.56 8.81 2.50
CA THR A 125 29.63 8.96 1.39
C THR A 125 28.29 9.52 1.86
N ARG A 126 27.53 10.10 0.96
CA ARG A 126 26.20 10.62 1.31
C ARG A 126 25.28 9.55 1.90
N PRO A 127 25.16 8.31 1.33
CA PRO A 127 24.38 7.26 1.95
C PRO A 127 24.83 6.91 3.37
N GLU A 128 26.13 6.78 3.62
CA GLU A 128 26.63 6.46 4.95
C GLU A 128 26.29 7.53 5.99
N ARG A 129 26.36 8.82 5.62
CA ARG A 129 25.93 9.91 6.50
C ARG A 129 24.42 9.87 6.76
N ALA A 130 23.62 9.67 5.71
CA ALA A 130 22.18 9.56 5.83
C ALA A 130 21.76 8.40 6.76
N LEU A 131 22.42 7.24 6.67
CA LEU A 131 22.16 6.10 7.57
C LEU A 131 22.35 6.51 9.04
N VAL A 132 23.46 7.17 9.37
CA VAL A 132 23.73 7.64 10.75
C VAL A 132 22.72 8.70 11.21
N GLU A 133 22.40 9.65 10.33
CA GLU A 133 21.41 10.73 10.63
C GLU A 133 20.01 10.15 10.86
N HIS A 134 19.57 9.18 10.05
CA HIS A 134 18.30 8.47 10.22
C HIS A 134 18.32 7.67 11.53
N ALA A 135 19.35 6.90 11.81
CA ALA A 135 19.47 6.14 13.06
C ALA A 135 19.36 7.06 14.30
N LEU A 136 20.07 8.20 14.31
CA LEU A 136 19.99 9.16 15.41
C LEU A 136 18.62 9.82 15.56
N ARG A 137 17.93 10.10 14.44
CA ARG A 137 16.54 10.56 14.45
C ARG A 137 15.63 9.51 15.08
N ASP A 138 15.74 8.26 14.63
CA ASP A 138 14.85 7.16 14.98
C ASP A 138 15.06 6.75 16.45
N PHE A 139 16.28 6.80 16.99
CA PHE A 139 16.52 6.68 18.42
C PHE A 139 15.77 7.73 19.24
N ARG A 140 15.75 8.99 18.79
CA ARG A 140 15.01 10.07 19.47
C ARG A 140 13.50 9.81 19.43
N LEU A 141 12.98 9.37 18.28
CA LEU A 141 11.57 9.02 18.13
C LEU A 141 11.19 7.74 18.89
N SER A 142 12.16 6.86 19.18
CA SER A 142 11.98 5.69 20.04
C SER A 142 12.10 5.98 21.53
N GLY A 143 12.29 7.25 21.89
CA GLY A 143 12.32 7.68 23.30
C GLY A 143 13.63 7.41 24.03
N VAL A 144 14.79 7.32 23.35
CA VAL A 144 16.11 7.08 23.98
C VAL A 144 16.47 8.14 25.03
N ALA A 145 15.99 9.37 24.84
CA ALA A 145 16.23 10.48 25.76
C ALA A 145 15.30 10.49 26.99
N LEU A 146 14.27 9.64 27.01
CA LEU A 146 13.32 9.58 28.12
C LEU A 146 13.97 9.02 29.37
N GLU A 147 13.64 9.62 30.51
CA GLU A 147 14.00 9.12 31.86
C GLU A 147 12.89 8.21 32.40
N GLU A 148 13.22 7.37 33.39
CA GLU A 148 12.21 6.61 34.14
C GLU A 148 11.31 7.53 34.97
N PRO A 149 9.97 7.30 35.02
CA PRO A 149 9.26 6.14 34.51
C PRO A 149 8.72 6.32 33.04
N ALA A 150 8.94 7.48 32.42
CA ALA A 150 8.42 7.78 31.08
C ALA A 150 8.93 6.79 30.00
N ARG A 151 10.19 6.36 30.13
CA ARG A 151 10.80 5.39 29.20
C ARG A 151 10.10 4.03 29.26
N THR A 152 9.86 3.51 30.46
CA THR A 152 9.08 2.28 30.66
C THR A 152 7.68 2.44 30.09
N ARG A 153 7.00 3.55 30.35
CA ARG A 153 5.66 3.80 29.84
C ARG A 153 5.61 3.84 28.31
N PHE A 154 6.58 4.48 27.67
CA PHE A 154 6.68 4.54 26.21
C PHE A 154 6.81 3.12 25.58
N ARG A 155 7.62 2.24 26.18
CA ARG A 155 7.75 0.84 25.76
C ARG A 155 6.44 0.06 25.95
N GLU A 156 5.74 0.24 27.06
CA GLU A 156 4.43 -0.36 27.29
C GLU A 156 3.42 0.08 26.20
N ILE A 157 3.42 1.38 25.85
CA ILE A 157 2.58 1.93 24.79
C ILE A 157 2.88 1.26 23.45
N ALA A 158 4.15 1.13 23.07
CA ALA A 158 4.53 0.48 21.80
C ALA A 158 4.03 -0.96 21.72
N ASN A 159 4.19 -1.74 22.81
CA ASN A 159 3.70 -3.12 22.89
C ASN A 159 2.16 -3.20 22.86
N GLU A 160 1.47 -2.28 23.54
CA GLU A 160 0.01 -2.23 23.52
C GLU A 160 -0.54 -1.82 22.15
N LEU A 161 0.07 -0.85 21.48
CA LEU A 161 -0.28 -0.43 20.12
C LEU A 161 -0.12 -1.57 19.11
N SER A 162 1.00 -2.31 19.16
CA SER A 162 1.21 -3.47 18.29
C SER A 162 0.08 -4.50 18.42
N LYS A 163 -0.30 -4.85 19.66
CA LYS A 163 -1.41 -5.78 19.93
C LYS A 163 -2.77 -5.24 19.44
N LEU A 164 -3.04 -3.97 19.69
CA LEU A 164 -4.31 -3.34 19.32
C LEU A 164 -4.47 -3.20 17.80
N THR A 165 -3.41 -2.82 17.09
CA THR A 165 -3.44 -2.67 15.63
C THR A 165 -3.59 -4.01 14.92
N THR A 166 -2.90 -5.05 15.39
CA THR A 166 -3.08 -6.42 14.91
C THR A 166 -4.51 -6.93 15.19
N ALA A 167 -5.02 -6.71 16.40
CA ALA A 167 -6.41 -7.11 16.76
C ALA A 167 -7.45 -6.34 15.95
N PHE A 168 -7.20 -5.06 15.63
CA PHE A 168 -8.06 -4.26 14.75
C PHE A 168 -8.15 -4.88 13.36
N SER A 169 -7.00 -5.19 12.75
CA SER A 169 -6.93 -5.79 11.42
C SER A 169 -7.61 -7.16 11.36
N ASN A 170 -7.36 -8.02 12.36
CA ASN A 170 -7.98 -9.33 12.47
C ASN A 170 -9.51 -9.23 12.60
N ALA A 171 -10.01 -8.27 13.38
CA ALA A 171 -11.45 -8.04 13.52
C ALA A 171 -12.11 -7.65 12.19
N VAL A 172 -11.45 -6.85 11.36
CA VAL A 172 -11.95 -6.49 10.02
C VAL A 172 -11.96 -7.70 9.09
N LEU A 173 -10.93 -8.53 9.12
CA LEU A 173 -10.86 -9.76 8.33
C LEU A 173 -11.99 -10.72 8.75
N ASP A 174 -12.11 -10.98 10.04
CA ASP A 174 -13.12 -11.90 10.59
C ASP A 174 -14.55 -11.40 10.33
N ALA A 175 -14.81 -10.08 10.45
CA ALA A 175 -16.09 -9.47 10.12
C ALA A 175 -16.42 -9.60 8.61
N THR A 176 -15.40 -9.50 7.76
CA THR A 176 -15.54 -9.67 6.31
C THR A 176 -15.92 -11.10 5.94
N ASP A 177 -15.32 -12.09 6.59
CA ASP A 177 -15.56 -13.51 6.32
C ASP A 177 -16.81 -14.05 7.01
N ALA A 178 -17.32 -13.38 8.06
CA ALA A 178 -18.46 -13.85 8.85
C ALA A 178 -19.82 -13.58 8.19
N TRP A 179 -19.91 -12.67 7.21
CA TRP A 179 -21.19 -12.38 6.54
C TRP A 179 -21.24 -12.98 5.15
N GLN A 180 -22.37 -13.58 4.83
CA GLN A 180 -22.66 -14.13 3.51
C GLN A 180 -24.16 -14.17 3.25
N GLU A 181 -24.57 -14.06 2.00
CA GLU A 181 -25.96 -14.24 1.55
C GLU A 181 -25.99 -15.19 0.35
N ARG A 182 -26.68 -16.33 0.51
CA ARG A 182 -26.86 -17.28 -0.58
C ARG A 182 -28.00 -16.84 -1.49
N ILE A 183 -27.74 -16.82 -2.79
CA ILE A 183 -28.74 -16.56 -3.81
C ILE A 183 -29.04 -17.88 -4.53
N GLU A 184 -30.31 -18.27 -4.55
CA GLU A 184 -30.78 -19.49 -5.20
C GLU A 184 -31.52 -19.21 -6.52
N ASP A 185 -32.13 -18.05 -6.65
CA ASP A 185 -32.86 -17.62 -7.83
C ASP A 185 -31.99 -16.71 -8.70
N GLU A 186 -31.70 -17.15 -9.93
CA GLU A 186 -30.90 -16.38 -10.87
C GLU A 186 -31.49 -15.00 -11.20
N ARG A 187 -32.81 -14.83 -11.03
CA ARG A 187 -33.48 -13.53 -11.24
C ARG A 187 -33.00 -12.45 -10.27
N ASP A 188 -32.56 -12.83 -9.07
CA ASP A 188 -32.03 -11.90 -8.08
C ASP A 188 -30.65 -11.36 -8.48
N LEU A 189 -29.98 -11.99 -9.48
CA LEU A 189 -28.71 -11.57 -10.06
C LEU A 189 -28.89 -10.74 -11.33
N SER A 190 -30.11 -10.31 -11.66
CA SER A 190 -30.35 -9.42 -12.82
C SER A 190 -29.40 -8.22 -12.79
N GLY A 191 -28.86 -7.86 -13.96
CA GLY A 191 -27.88 -6.78 -14.12
C GLY A 191 -26.42 -7.18 -13.85
N ILE A 192 -26.16 -8.20 -13.03
CA ILE A 192 -24.79 -8.66 -12.76
C ILE A 192 -24.24 -9.39 -13.99
N PRO A 193 -23.09 -8.96 -14.57
CA PRO A 193 -22.49 -9.61 -15.71
C PRO A 193 -21.99 -11.01 -15.38
N GLU A 194 -21.79 -11.86 -16.43
CA GLU A 194 -21.38 -13.25 -16.23
C GLU A 194 -20.03 -13.37 -15.48
N SER A 195 -19.12 -12.44 -15.65
CA SER A 195 -17.86 -12.39 -14.88
C SER A 195 -18.12 -12.27 -13.37
N GLY A 196 -19.02 -11.37 -12.95
CA GLY A 196 -19.44 -11.22 -11.57
C GLY A 196 -20.19 -12.45 -11.04
N ARG A 197 -21.13 -13.01 -11.84
CA ARG A 197 -21.85 -14.24 -11.47
C ARG A 197 -20.91 -15.43 -11.30
N ALA A 198 -19.86 -15.52 -12.13
CA ALA A 198 -18.84 -16.58 -12.03
C ALA A 198 -18.08 -16.49 -10.68
N VAL A 199 -17.73 -15.29 -10.25
CA VAL A 199 -17.10 -15.06 -8.93
C VAL A 199 -18.03 -15.51 -7.79
N LEU A 200 -19.31 -15.12 -7.82
CA LEU A 200 -20.27 -15.51 -6.78
C LEU A 200 -20.52 -17.03 -6.78
N ARG A 201 -20.49 -17.67 -7.95
CA ARG A 201 -20.63 -19.13 -8.07
C ARG A 201 -19.40 -19.84 -7.52
N GLU A 202 -18.21 -19.30 -7.73
CA GLU A 202 -16.98 -19.86 -7.18
C GLU A 202 -16.97 -19.80 -5.66
N TYR A 203 -17.38 -18.67 -5.05
CA TYR A 203 -17.53 -18.56 -3.59
C TYR A 203 -18.56 -19.55 -3.00
N ALA A 204 -19.63 -19.86 -3.75
CA ALA A 204 -20.57 -20.91 -3.36
C ALA A 204 -19.91 -22.30 -3.42
N ARG A 205 -19.15 -22.58 -4.50
CA ARG A 205 -18.44 -23.84 -4.70
C ARG A 205 -17.38 -24.10 -3.62
N GLU A 206 -16.61 -23.09 -3.22
CA GLU A 206 -15.62 -23.19 -2.13
C GLU A 206 -16.23 -23.63 -0.80
N ARG A 207 -17.56 -23.48 -0.64
CA ARG A 207 -18.32 -23.84 0.58
C ARG A 207 -19.30 -24.99 0.36
N ASP A 208 -19.13 -25.75 -0.69
CA ASP A 208 -20.00 -26.87 -1.07
C ASP A 208 -21.48 -26.46 -1.20
N LEU A 209 -21.76 -25.22 -1.63
CA LEU A 209 -23.11 -24.69 -1.84
C LEU A 209 -23.46 -24.67 -3.32
N ASN A 210 -24.74 -24.95 -3.63
CA ASN A 210 -25.30 -24.71 -4.96
C ASN A 210 -25.80 -23.27 -5.07
N GLY A 211 -25.82 -22.73 -6.32
CA GLY A 211 -26.23 -21.36 -6.59
C GLY A 211 -25.06 -20.38 -6.52
N TRP A 212 -25.28 -19.22 -5.95
CA TRP A 212 -24.32 -18.14 -5.83
C TRP A 212 -24.20 -17.68 -4.39
N LEU A 213 -23.01 -17.28 -4.00
CA LEU A 213 -22.76 -16.78 -2.64
C LEU A 213 -22.21 -15.34 -2.72
N VAL A 214 -23.01 -14.39 -2.22
CA VAL A 214 -22.57 -13.02 -1.99
C VAL A 214 -21.81 -12.97 -0.66
N THR A 215 -20.60 -12.39 -0.69
CA THR A 215 -19.73 -12.20 0.48
C THR A 215 -19.33 -10.75 0.59
N LEU A 216 -18.62 -10.36 1.67
CA LEU A 216 -18.06 -9.00 1.79
C LEU A 216 -16.64 -8.88 1.22
N LYS A 217 -16.15 -9.86 0.46
CA LYS A 217 -14.92 -9.75 -0.31
C LYS A 217 -15.13 -8.75 -1.46
N GLN A 218 -14.11 -7.95 -1.73
CA GLN A 218 -14.19 -6.82 -2.67
C GLN A 218 -14.81 -7.19 -4.03
N PRO A 219 -14.42 -8.30 -4.73
CA PRO A 219 -15.02 -8.65 -6.01
C PRO A 219 -16.53 -8.95 -5.94
N SER A 220 -17.00 -9.54 -4.84
CA SER A 220 -18.42 -9.81 -4.61
C SER A 220 -19.20 -8.53 -4.35
N VAL A 221 -18.68 -7.66 -3.47
CA VAL A 221 -19.29 -6.35 -3.15
C VAL A 221 -19.39 -5.50 -4.40
N GLN A 222 -18.31 -5.43 -5.19
CA GLN A 222 -18.27 -4.66 -6.44
C GLN A 222 -19.28 -5.21 -7.45
N ALA A 223 -19.36 -6.54 -7.66
CA ALA A 223 -20.32 -7.14 -8.57
C ALA A 223 -21.77 -6.75 -8.23
N VAL A 224 -22.11 -6.75 -6.94
CA VAL A 224 -23.46 -6.40 -6.51
C VAL A 224 -23.72 -4.90 -6.55
N LEU A 225 -22.86 -4.07 -5.94
CA LEU A 225 -23.13 -2.62 -5.81
C LEU A 225 -23.07 -1.88 -7.15
N THR A 226 -22.25 -2.37 -8.09
CA THR A 226 -22.11 -1.74 -9.42
C THR A 226 -23.17 -2.20 -10.40
N TYR A 227 -23.55 -3.48 -10.37
CA TYR A 227 -24.30 -4.06 -11.49
C TYR A 227 -25.69 -4.61 -11.11
N ALA A 228 -25.94 -5.03 -9.87
CA ALA A 228 -27.21 -5.67 -9.54
C ALA A 228 -28.40 -4.72 -9.70
N ASP A 229 -29.41 -5.11 -10.50
CA ASP A 229 -30.64 -4.35 -10.66
C ASP A 229 -31.47 -4.35 -9.36
N SER A 230 -31.34 -5.37 -8.52
CA SER A 230 -32.01 -5.49 -7.21
C SER A 230 -31.51 -4.45 -6.22
N ARG A 231 -32.26 -3.34 -6.05
CA ARG A 231 -31.93 -2.27 -5.11
C ARG A 231 -31.82 -2.77 -3.67
N SER A 232 -32.71 -3.70 -3.29
CA SER A 232 -32.71 -4.28 -1.94
C SER A 232 -31.48 -5.16 -1.67
N LEU A 233 -30.94 -5.83 -2.70
CA LEU A 233 -29.69 -6.57 -2.57
C LEU A 233 -28.51 -5.60 -2.39
N ARG A 234 -28.45 -4.51 -3.19
CA ARG A 234 -27.43 -3.46 -3.03
C ARG A 234 -27.46 -2.86 -1.62
N GLU A 235 -28.65 -2.53 -1.11
CA GLU A 235 -28.82 -1.98 0.25
C GLU A 235 -28.29 -2.92 1.33
N ARG A 236 -28.66 -4.23 1.27
CA ARG A 236 -28.19 -5.23 2.26
C ARG A 236 -26.67 -5.40 2.21
N VAL A 237 -26.10 -5.51 1.01
CA VAL A 237 -24.64 -5.66 0.85
C VAL A 237 -23.92 -4.40 1.31
N TYR A 238 -24.40 -3.22 0.94
CA TYR A 238 -23.84 -1.95 1.37
C TYR A 238 -23.88 -1.80 2.89
N TRP A 239 -25.04 -2.13 3.50
CA TRP A 239 -25.19 -2.08 4.94
C TRP A 239 -24.23 -3.04 5.65
N ALA A 240 -24.17 -4.28 5.22
CA ALA A 240 -23.25 -5.26 5.81
C ALA A 240 -21.77 -4.86 5.64
N TYR A 241 -21.41 -4.32 4.46
CA TYR A 241 -20.04 -3.92 4.15
C TYR A 241 -19.61 -2.68 4.93
N GLN A 242 -20.48 -1.67 5.03
CA GLN A 242 -20.16 -0.38 5.65
C GLN A 242 -20.28 -0.38 7.19
N THR A 243 -20.73 -1.48 7.76
CA THR A 243 -20.84 -1.68 9.22
C THR A 243 -19.94 -2.80 9.74
N ARG A 244 -18.97 -3.25 8.93
CA ARG A 244 -18.02 -4.28 9.36
C ARG A 244 -17.24 -3.83 10.60
N ALA A 245 -16.99 -4.79 11.48
CA ALA A 245 -16.20 -4.60 12.70
C ALA A 245 -16.71 -3.45 13.59
N SER A 246 -18.03 -3.28 13.74
CA SER A 246 -18.62 -2.16 14.47
C SER A 246 -19.80 -2.56 15.38
N ASP A 247 -20.34 -1.53 16.04
CA ASP A 247 -21.57 -1.59 16.85
C ASP A 247 -22.86 -1.72 16.02
N GLN A 248 -22.76 -1.64 14.69
CA GLN A 248 -23.87 -1.66 13.75
C GLN A 248 -23.81 -2.88 12.83
N GLY A 249 -24.90 -3.11 12.10
CA GLY A 249 -24.95 -4.11 11.04
C GLY A 249 -25.28 -5.52 11.48
N PRO A 250 -25.14 -6.51 10.57
CA PRO A 250 -25.56 -7.89 10.81
C PRO A 250 -24.77 -8.61 11.92
N ASN A 251 -23.53 -8.18 12.14
CA ASN A 251 -22.61 -8.71 13.16
C ASN A 251 -22.30 -7.68 14.25
N ALA A 252 -23.26 -6.76 14.53
CA ALA A 252 -23.08 -5.68 15.51
C ALA A 252 -22.49 -6.20 16.84
N GLY A 253 -21.41 -5.55 17.29
CA GLY A 253 -20.73 -5.85 18.54
C GLY A 253 -19.84 -7.11 18.56
N LYS A 254 -19.94 -8.00 17.55
CA LYS A 254 -19.17 -9.27 17.57
C LYS A 254 -17.66 -9.05 17.32
N PHE A 255 -17.33 -8.13 16.42
CA PHE A 255 -15.96 -7.82 16.01
C PHE A 255 -15.63 -6.33 16.23
N ASP A 256 -16.33 -5.66 17.10
CA ASP A 256 -16.37 -4.22 17.27
C ASP A 256 -15.00 -3.61 17.58
N ASN A 257 -14.56 -2.66 16.74
CA ASN A 257 -13.32 -1.93 16.87
C ASN A 257 -13.46 -0.59 17.62
N SER A 258 -14.66 -0.23 18.11
CA SER A 258 -14.89 1.06 18.77
C SER A 258 -13.92 1.31 19.94
N GLU A 259 -13.82 0.36 20.88
CA GLU A 259 -12.90 0.49 22.01
C GLU A 259 -11.42 0.45 21.59
N ARG A 260 -11.10 -0.31 20.52
CA ARG A 260 -9.72 -0.37 20.00
C ARG A 260 -9.30 0.97 19.42
N MET A 261 -10.15 1.62 18.62
CA MET A 261 -9.88 2.95 18.08
C MET A 261 -9.65 3.98 19.17
N GLU A 262 -10.50 3.98 20.22
CA GLU A 262 -10.35 4.85 21.38
C GLU A 262 -8.99 4.68 22.04
N LYS A 263 -8.60 3.45 22.32
CA LYS A 263 -7.31 3.13 22.96
C LYS A 263 -6.12 3.46 22.06
N ILE A 264 -6.20 3.13 20.77
CA ILE A 264 -5.12 3.42 19.80
C ILE A 264 -4.85 4.92 19.74
N LEU A 265 -5.88 5.75 19.63
CA LEU A 265 -5.72 7.20 19.55
C LEU A 265 -5.20 7.81 20.86
N ALA A 266 -5.69 7.31 22.02
CA ALA A 266 -5.20 7.72 23.32
C ALA A 266 -3.71 7.40 23.50
N LEU A 267 -3.30 6.19 23.16
CA LEU A 267 -1.91 5.75 23.27
C LEU A 267 -0.98 6.49 22.30
N ARG A 268 -1.40 6.73 21.07
CA ARG A 268 -0.63 7.54 20.11
C ARG A 268 -0.44 8.96 20.61
N HIS A 269 -1.49 9.56 21.17
CA HIS A 269 -1.38 10.89 21.75
C HIS A 269 -0.43 10.90 22.95
N GLU A 270 -0.55 9.93 23.88
CA GLU A 270 0.34 9.80 25.03
C GLU A 270 1.80 9.62 24.60
N ALA A 271 2.07 8.78 23.59
CA ALA A 271 3.41 8.58 23.05
C ALA A 271 4.01 9.88 22.50
N ALA A 272 3.23 10.61 21.69
CA ALA A 272 3.65 11.90 21.14
C ALA A 272 3.99 12.92 22.25
N GLN A 273 3.15 13.00 23.29
CA GLN A 273 3.38 13.88 24.44
C GLN A 273 4.65 13.50 25.21
N LEU A 274 4.92 12.22 25.40
CA LEU A 274 6.16 11.75 26.03
C LEU A 274 7.40 12.18 25.24
N LEU A 275 7.33 12.19 23.90
CA LEU A 275 8.40 12.64 23.02
C LEU A 275 8.48 14.17 22.87
N GLY A 276 7.55 14.92 23.46
CA GLY A 276 7.53 16.38 23.44
C GLY A 276 6.81 17.00 22.23
N PHE A 277 6.10 16.21 21.45
CA PHE A 277 5.21 16.70 20.38
C PHE A 277 3.86 17.16 20.93
N ALA A 278 3.24 18.12 20.28
CA ALA A 278 1.92 18.61 20.68
C ALA A 278 0.81 17.57 20.48
N ASN A 279 0.93 16.72 19.46
CA ASN A 279 -0.03 15.65 19.13
C ASN A 279 0.64 14.60 18.22
N SER A 280 -0.07 13.50 17.98
CA SER A 280 0.44 12.41 17.14
C SER A 280 0.54 12.73 15.64
N ALA A 281 -0.17 13.77 15.16
CA ALA A 281 0.02 14.23 13.79
C ALA A 281 1.37 14.94 13.63
N GLU A 282 1.78 15.75 14.61
CA GLU A 282 3.10 16.39 14.61
C GLU A 282 4.24 15.38 14.69
N GLU A 283 4.10 14.37 15.56
CA GLU A 283 5.05 13.24 15.64
C GLU A 283 5.15 12.51 14.28
N SER A 284 4.03 12.19 13.66
CA SER A 284 3.95 11.52 12.37
C SER A 284 4.71 12.26 11.27
N LEU A 285 4.72 13.59 11.29
CA LEU A 285 5.44 14.42 10.31
C LEU A 285 6.96 14.45 10.51
N ALA A 286 7.49 13.98 11.63
CA ALA A 286 8.93 13.97 11.90
C ALA A 286 9.76 13.19 10.85
N THR A 287 9.13 12.23 10.15
CA THR A 287 9.75 11.40 9.13
C THR A 287 9.17 11.63 7.72
N LYS A 288 8.47 12.75 7.48
CA LYS A 288 7.78 13.05 6.22
C LYS A 288 8.32 14.31 5.53
N MET A 289 7.94 14.52 4.27
CA MET A 289 8.27 15.73 3.52
C MET A 289 7.55 16.96 4.10
N ALA A 290 6.25 16.86 4.37
CA ALA A 290 5.46 17.88 5.04
C ALA A 290 5.96 18.08 6.48
N LYS A 291 6.13 19.34 6.91
CA LYS A 291 6.83 19.64 8.18
C LYS A 291 5.88 20.07 9.31
N THR A 292 4.71 20.54 9.00
CA THR A 292 3.76 21.02 10.01
C THR A 292 2.33 20.56 9.74
N PRO A 293 1.52 20.34 10.79
CA PRO A 293 0.09 20.06 10.63
C PRO A 293 -0.65 21.13 9.82
N GLY A 294 -0.27 22.39 9.98
CA GLY A 294 -0.85 23.51 9.22
C GLY A 294 -0.62 23.41 7.72
N GLU A 295 0.55 22.93 7.29
CA GLU A 295 0.87 22.71 5.88
C GLU A 295 -0.02 21.61 5.26
N VAL A 296 -0.19 20.48 5.95
CA VAL A 296 -1.06 19.39 5.48
C VAL A 296 -2.52 19.82 5.40
N LEU A 297 -3.04 20.47 6.42
CA LEU A 297 -4.43 20.97 6.43
C LEU A 297 -4.68 22.03 5.36
N ALA A 298 -3.72 22.93 5.12
CA ALA A 298 -3.81 23.92 4.04
C ALA A 298 -3.85 23.25 2.66
N PHE A 299 -3.00 22.24 2.44
CA PHE A 299 -2.96 21.45 1.21
C PHE A 299 -4.30 20.73 0.96
N LEU A 300 -4.82 20.00 1.95
CA LEU A 300 -6.09 19.29 1.82
C LEU A 300 -7.25 20.25 1.56
N ARG A 301 -7.30 21.38 2.27
CA ARG A 301 -8.38 22.38 2.11
C ARG A 301 -8.31 23.14 0.79
N ASP A 302 -7.12 23.40 0.24
CA ASP A 302 -6.99 23.95 -1.11
C ASP A 302 -7.57 23.01 -2.17
N LEU A 303 -7.23 21.72 -2.09
CA LEU A 303 -7.79 20.71 -2.99
C LEU A 303 -9.32 20.56 -2.82
N ILE A 304 -9.85 20.60 -1.59
CA ILE A 304 -11.29 20.58 -1.33
C ILE A 304 -11.99 21.79 -2.00
N ALA A 305 -11.43 22.98 -1.85
CA ALA A 305 -12.01 24.19 -2.44
C ALA A 305 -12.12 24.10 -3.97
N ARG A 306 -11.18 23.42 -4.62
CA ARG A 306 -11.17 23.22 -6.08
C ARG A 306 -12.04 22.05 -6.54
N ALA A 307 -12.01 20.91 -5.83
CA ALA A 307 -12.73 19.69 -6.22
C ALA A 307 -14.23 19.76 -5.94
N ARG A 308 -14.63 20.31 -4.78
CA ARG A 308 -16.01 20.25 -4.30
C ARG A 308 -17.05 20.88 -5.24
N PRO A 309 -16.81 22.04 -5.87
CA PRO A 309 -17.76 22.59 -6.84
C PRO A 309 -17.98 21.69 -8.07
N VAL A 310 -16.95 20.95 -8.50
CA VAL A 310 -17.06 19.99 -9.60
C VAL A 310 -17.84 18.76 -9.13
N ALA A 311 -17.49 18.21 -7.98
CA ALA A 311 -18.18 17.07 -7.37
C ALA A 311 -19.68 17.34 -7.13
N GLN A 312 -20.05 18.56 -6.76
CA GLN A 312 -21.45 18.96 -6.59
C GLN A 312 -22.21 18.90 -7.92
N ARG A 313 -21.63 19.38 -9.02
CA ARG A 313 -22.24 19.29 -10.35
C ARG A 313 -22.37 17.84 -10.82
N GLU A 314 -21.34 17.04 -10.60
CA GLU A 314 -21.34 15.62 -10.96
C GLU A 314 -22.41 14.83 -10.18
N LEU A 315 -22.58 15.12 -8.88
CA LEU A 315 -23.60 14.50 -8.06
C LEU A 315 -25.02 14.91 -8.49
N GLU A 316 -25.24 16.19 -8.83
CA GLU A 316 -26.56 16.65 -9.30
C GLU A 316 -26.92 16.01 -10.63
N GLU A 317 -25.96 15.90 -11.55
CA GLU A 317 -26.13 15.17 -12.79
C GLU A 317 -26.49 13.70 -12.56
N LEU A 318 -25.79 13.03 -11.63
CA LEU A 318 -26.06 11.65 -11.27
C LEU A 318 -27.47 11.47 -10.68
N ARG A 319 -27.92 12.41 -9.85
CA ARG A 319 -29.28 12.42 -9.28
C ARG A 319 -30.35 12.60 -10.35
N GLU A 320 -30.12 13.51 -11.30
CA GLU A 320 -31.04 13.74 -12.41
C GLU A 320 -31.16 12.49 -13.28
N PHE A 321 -30.02 11.88 -13.64
CA PHE A 321 -29.99 10.63 -14.40
C PHE A 321 -30.69 9.48 -13.66
N ALA A 322 -30.41 9.32 -12.35
CA ALA A 322 -31.05 8.29 -11.53
C ALA A 322 -32.57 8.44 -11.50
N ARG A 323 -33.08 9.67 -11.46
CA ARG A 323 -34.51 9.97 -11.45
C ARG A 323 -35.15 9.72 -12.80
N SER A 324 -34.57 10.29 -13.87
CA SER A 324 -35.16 10.23 -15.21
C SER A 324 -35.06 8.86 -15.87
N GLU A 325 -33.90 8.21 -15.77
CA GLU A 325 -33.62 6.98 -16.51
C GLU A 325 -33.76 5.70 -15.67
N LEU A 326 -33.47 5.78 -14.36
CA LEU A 326 -33.48 4.60 -13.48
C LEU A 326 -34.70 4.57 -12.54
N GLN A 327 -35.54 5.60 -12.55
CA GLN A 327 -36.73 5.72 -11.68
C GLN A 327 -36.36 5.65 -10.18
N ILE A 328 -35.17 6.13 -9.82
CA ILE A 328 -34.70 6.25 -8.44
C ILE A 328 -34.91 7.70 -7.99
N GLU A 329 -36.03 7.97 -7.33
CA GLU A 329 -36.39 9.32 -6.87
C GLU A 329 -35.41 9.90 -5.87
N ASN A 330 -34.95 9.07 -4.93
CA ASN A 330 -33.95 9.41 -3.93
C ASN A 330 -32.72 8.53 -4.12
N LEU A 331 -31.65 9.13 -4.60
CA LEU A 331 -30.35 8.46 -4.76
C LEU A 331 -29.72 8.25 -3.38
N GLU A 332 -29.66 7.02 -2.93
CA GLU A 332 -29.02 6.62 -1.68
C GLU A 332 -27.58 6.17 -1.91
N ALA A 333 -26.79 6.06 -0.83
CA ALA A 333 -25.38 5.69 -0.93
C ALA A 333 -25.15 4.34 -1.62
N TRP A 334 -26.04 3.38 -1.47
CA TRP A 334 -25.99 2.06 -2.13
C TRP A 334 -26.41 2.07 -3.60
N ASP A 335 -26.97 3.19 -4.08
CA ASP A 335 -27.34 3.36 -5.49
C ASP A 335 -26.26 4.05 -6.30
N VAL A 336 -25.29 4.71 -5.65
CA VAL A 336 -24.31 5.58 -6.32
C VAL A 336 -23.47 4.80 -7.34
N ALA A 337 -22.86 3.68 -6.94
CA ALA A 337 -22.02 2.87 -7.84
C ALA A 337 -22.84 2.35 -9.04
N TYR A 338 -24.06 1.87 -8.79
CA TYR A 338 -24.98 1.38 -9.82
C TYR A 338 -25.38 2.50 -10.79
N ALA A 339 -25.83 3.64 -10.27
CA ALA A 339 -26.25 4.75 -11.10
C ALA A 339 -25.07 5.35 -11.89
N SER A 340 -23.88 5.43 -11.28
CA SER A 340 -22.65 5.88 -11.94
C SER A 340 -22.28 5.00 -13.13
N GLU A 341 -22.34 3.69 -12.97
CA GLU A 341 -22.05 2.75 -14.06
C GLU A 341 -23.07 2.89 -15.20
N LYS A 342 -24.36 3.01 -14.89
CA LYS A 342 -25.41 3.22 -15.91
C LYS A 342 -25.23 4.58 -16.64
N LEU A 343 -24.87 5.66 -15.90
CA LEU A 343 -24.58 6.96 -16.49
C LEU A 343 -23.32 6.93 -17.36
N ARG A 344 -22.25 6.25 -16.90
CA ARG A 344 -21.02 6.08 -17.66
C ARG A 344 -21.29 5.34 -18.99
N LEU A 345 -22.05 4.26 -18.93
CA LEU A 345 -22.45 3.50 -20.10
C LEU A 345 -23.30 4.33 -21.06
N ALA A 346 -24.29 5.07 -20.55
CA ALA A 346 -25.17 5.94 -21.36
C ALA A 346 -24.40 7.09 -22.04
N ARG A 347 -23.40 7.67 -21.35
CA ARG A 347 -22.65 8.83 -21.83
C ARG A 347 -21.53 8.46 -22.81
N TYR A 348 -20.75 7.43 -22.48
CA TYR A 348 -19.53 7.10 -23.21
C TYR A 348 -19.67 5.82 -24.06
N ALA A 349 -20.76 5.07 -23.91
CA ALA A 349 -20.94 3.75 -24.52
C ALA A 349 -19.71 2.85 -24.28
N LEU A 350 -19.13 2.98 -23.09
CA LEU A 350 -17.96 2.20 -22.64
C LEU A 350 -18.45 1.04 -21.77
N ASP A 351 -18.38 -0.15 -22.31
CA ASP A 351 -18.69 -1.40 -21.61
C ASP A 351 -17.40 -1.98 -21.01
N GLU A 352 -17.35 -2.08 -19.70
CA GLU A 352 -16.20 -2.62 -18.95
C GLU A 352 -15.90 -4.07 -19.34
N GLU A 353 -16.92 -4.88 -19.61
CA GLU A 353 -16.72 -6.27 -20.03
C GLU A 353 -16.09 -6.36 -21.43
N GLN A 354 -16.39 -5.42 -22.34
CA GLN A 354 -15.70 -5.32 -23.61
C GLN A 354 -14.25 -4.88 -23.43
N LEU A 355 -14.01 -3.95 -22.52
CA LEU A 355 -12.66 -3.44 -22.27
C LEU A 355 -11.76 -4.49 -21.62
N LYS A 356 -12.26 -5.26 -20.65
CA LYS A 356 -11.54 -6.38 -20.00
C LYS A 356 -11.02 -7.41 -21.02
N ALA A 357 -11.73 -7.63 -22.11
CA ALA A 357 -11.30 -8.57 -23.14
C ALA A 357 -9.93 -8.23 -23.74
N TYR A 358 -9.48 -6.98 -23.62
CA TYR A 358 -8.19 -6.50 -24.10
C TYR A 358 -7.09 -6.48 -23.03
N PHE A 359 -7.41 -6.83 -21.79
CA PHE A 359 -6.46 -6.86 -20.67
C PHE A 359 -6.30 -8.26 -20.07
N PRO A 360 -5.94 -9.30 -20.86
CA PRO A 360 -5.57 -10.57 -20.27
C PRO A 360 -4.27 -10.41 -19.47
N LEU A 361 -4.24 -10.88 -18.22
CA LEU A 361 -3.10 -10.73 -17.31
C LEU A 361 -1.74 -11.10 -17.93
N PRO A 362 -1.59 -12.18 -18.70
CA PRO A 362 -0.30 -12.49 -19.33
C PRO A 362 0.20 -11.38 -20.26
N SER A 363 -0.67 -10.77 -21.05
CA SER A 363 -0.30 -9.67 -21.96
C SER A 363 0.01 -8.39 -21.20
N VAL A 364 -0.75 -8.09 -20.12
CA VAL A 364 -0.50 -6.93 -19.27
C VAL A 364 0.87 -7.03 -18.61
N LEU A 365 1.24 -8.20 -18.07
CA LEU A 365 2.56 -8.44 -17.49
C LEU A 365 3.68 -8.25 -18.51
N ASP A 366 3.54 -8.87 -19.69
CA ASP A 366 4.56 -8.76 -20.75
C ASP A 366 4.75 -7.32 -21.21
N GLY A 367 3.66 -6.58 -21.44
CA GLY A 367 3.74 -5.18 -21.82
C GLY A 367 4.26 -4.26 -20.73
N MET A 368 3.90 -4.48 -19.46
CA MET A 368 4.46 -3.76 -18.31
C MET A 368 5.98 -3.95 -18.24
N PHE A 369 6.47 -5.16 -18.46
CA PHE A 369 7.90 -5.45 -18.52
C PHE A 369 8.57 -4.79 -19.74
N GLN A 370 7.88 -4.67 -20.87
CA GLN A 370 8.37 -3.92 -22.02
C GLN A 370 8.46 -2.42 -21.75
N VAL A 371 7.48 -1.82 -21.04
CA VAL A 371 7.57 -0.42 -20.59
C VAL A 371 8.81 -0.22 -19.72
N ALA A 372 9.03 -1.06 -18.72
CA ALA A 372 10.21 -0.99 -17.86
C ALA A 372 11.52 -1.18 -18.63
N ARG A 373 11.54 -2.09 -19.61
CA ARG A 373 12.70 -2.29 -20.49
C ARG A 373 13.04 -1.03 -21.30
N ARG A 374 12.03 -0.38 -21.87
CA ARG A 374 12.22 0.83 -22.66
C ARG A 374 12.67 2.01 -21.82
N LEU A 375 12.08 2.18 -20.62
CA LEU A 375 12.41 3.28 -19.71
C LEU A 375 13.78 3.12 -19.06
N TYR A 376 14.10 1.90 -18.60
CA TYR A 376 15.21 1.69 -17.67
C TYR A 376 16.32 0.78 -18.23
N GLY A 377 16.13 0.18 -19.39
CA GLY A 377 17.09 -0.74 -20.01
C GLY A 377 17.21 -2.08 -19.28
N ILE A 378 16.16 -2.48 -18.52
CA ILE A 378 16.13 -3.76 -17.78
C ILE A 378 15.29 -4.80 -18.52
N THR A 379 15.54 -6.08 -18.24
CA THR A 379 14.71 -7.19 -18.70
C THR A 379 14.16 -7.92 -17.49
N VAL A 380 12.85 -8.17 -17.47
CA VAL A 380 12.18 -8.98 -16.45
C VAL A 380 11.70 -10.27 -17.11
N ALA A 381 12.09 -11.41 -16.58
CA ALA A 381 11.72 -12.70 -17.16
C ALA A 381 11.59 -13.79 -16.10
N PRO A 382 10.67 -14.77 -16.29
CA PRO A 382 10.62 -15.97 -15.45
C PRO A 382 11.96 -16.72 -15.48
N VAL A 383 12.35 -17.28 -14.34
CA VAL A 383 13.57 -18.10 -14.27
C VAL A 383 13.31 -19.52 -14.78
N ALA A 384 14.32 -20.11 -15.45
CA ALA A 384 14.22 -21.47 -15.96
C ALA A 384 14.26 -22.54 -14.84
N LYS A 385 14.84 -22.21 -13.67
CA LYS A 385 14.96 -23.11 -12.53
C LYS A 385 13.74 -22.94 -11.61
N SER A 386 13.18 -24.07 -11.14
CA SER A 386 12.12 -24.03 -10.12
C SER A 386 12.61 -23.33 -8.86
N VAL A 387 11.86 -22.31 -8.44
CA VAL A 387 12.05 -21.59 -7.17
C VAL A 387 10.94 -22.06 -6.22
N ASP A 388 11.27 -22.16 -4.94
CA ASP A 388 10.29 -22.54 -3.93
C ASP A 388 9.30 -21.40 -3.67
N VAL A 389 8.00 -21.74 -3.68
CA VAL A 389 6.89 -20.79 -3.55
C VAL A 389 5.83 -21.35 -2.59
N TRP A 390 4.98 -20.49 -2.05
CA TRP A 390 3.91 -20.86 -1.10
C TRP A 390 2.60 -21.28 -1.78
N HIS A 391 2.44 -20.98 -3.06
CA HIS A 391 1.24 -21.34 -3.83
C HIS A 391 1.61 -21.62 -5.30
N PRO A 392 0.98 -22.59 -5.99
CA PRO A 392 1.33 -22.94 -7.38
C PRO A 392 1.12 -21.82 -8.39
N ASP A 393 0.26 -20.85 -8.12
CA ASP A 393 0.01 -19.71 -9.01
C ASP A 393 1.04 -18.59 -8.87
N VAL A 394 1.92 -18.65 -7.86
CA VAL A 394 2.99 -17.66 -7.66
C VAL A 394 4.05 -17.83 -8.73
N ARG A 395 4.44 -16.72 -9.34
CA ARG A 395 5.52 -16.67 -10.33
C ARG A 395 6.74 -16.00 -9.72
N PHE A 396 7.92 -16.46 -10.13
CA PHE A 396 9.19 -15.83 -9.77
C PHE A 396 9.91 -15.36 -11.03
N CYS A 397 10.26 -14.05 -11.06
CA CYS A 397 10.95 -13.42 -12.18
C CYS A 397 12.27 -12.80 -11.71
N GLU A 398 13.30 -12.88 -12.56
CA GLU A 398 14.53 -12.13 -12.40
C GLU A 398 14.52 -10.84 -13.22
N LEU A 399 15.09 -9.79 -12.63
CA LEU A 399 15.44 -8.55 -13.31
C LEU A 399 16.91 -8.60 -13.70
N ARG A 400 17.20 -8.29 -14.97
CA ARG A 400 18.55 -8.26 -15.52
C ARG A 400 18.84 -6.89 -16.14
N ASP A 401 20.08 -6.44 -15.99
CA ASP A 401 20.54 -5.23 -16.66
C ASP A 401 20.74 -5.44 -18.18
N ALA A 402 21.17 -4.40 -18.88
CA ALA A 402 21.43 -4.42 -20.32
C ALA A 402 22.53 -5.41 -20.73
N SER A 403 23.44 -5.80 -19.81
CA SER A 403 24.46 -6.82 -20.05
C SER A 403 23.96 -8.25 -19.84
N GLY A 404 22.71 -8.41 -19.33
CA GLY A 404 22.12 -9.69 -18.97
C GLY A 404 22.48 -10.17 -17.56
N LYS A 405 23.17 -9.37 -16.75
CA LYS A 405 23.50 -9.69 -15.36
C LYS A 405 22.26 -9.54 -14.48
N PRO A 406 21.95 -10.52 -13.61
CA PRO A 406 20.89 -10.38 -12.61
C PRO A 406 21.20 -9.21 -11.67
N ILE A 407 20.19 -8.39 -11.39
CA ILE A 407 20.27 -7.23 -10.50
C ILE A 407 19.23 -7.25 -9.39
N ALA A 408 18.12 -7.99 -9.57
CA ALA A 408 17.02 -8.12 -8.61
C ALA A 408 16.13 -9.30 -8.96
N ALA A 409 15.13 -9.59 -8.12
CA ALA A 409 14.06 -10.54 -8.42
C ALA A 409 12.72 -10.13 -7.79
N VAL A 410 11.62 -10.77 -8.25
CA VAL A 410 10.27 -10.52 -7.74
C VAL A 410 9.44 -11.79 -7.72
N TYR A 411 8.72 -12.01 -6.62
CA TYR A 411 7.60 -12.94 -6.53
C TYR A 411 6.31 -12.21 -6.90
N LEU A 412 5.52 -12.79 -7.78
CA LEU A 412 4.23 -12.26 -8.24
C LEU A 412 3.12 -13.18 -7.73
N ASP A 413 2.35 -12.73 -6.74
CA ASP A 413 1.19 -13.40 -6.18
C ASP A 413 -0.08 -12.62 -6.51
N LEU A 414 -0.71 -12.92 -7.65
CA LEU A 414 -1.63 -12.00 -8.32
C LEU A 414 -3.12 -12.32 -8.12
N TYR A 415 -3.47 -13.53 -7.66
CA TYR A 415 -4.87 -13.94 -7.59
C TYR A 415 -5.43 -13.93 -6.17
N ALA A 416 -6.70 -13.55 -6.06
CA ALA A 416 -7.46 -13.66 -4.83
C ALA A 416 -7.70 -15.14 -4.47
N ARG A 417 -7.60 -15.48 -3.17
CA ARG A 417 -7.92 -16.81 -2.65
C ARG A 417 -8.25 -16.75 -1.15
N SER A 418 -8.75 -17.86 -0.61
CA SER A 418 -8.97 -17.99 0.84
C SER A 418 -7.66 -17.90 1.62
N GLY A 419 -7.69 -17.29 2.81
CA GLY A 419 -6.50 -17.10 3.66
C GLY A 419 -5.51 -16.03 3.15
N LYS A 420 -5.89 -15.24 2.14
CA LYS A 420 -5.10 -14.13 1.63
C LYS A 420 -5.79 -12.80 1.95
N ARG A 421 -5.04 -11.85 2.50
CA ARG A 421 -5.53 -10.49 2.75
C ARG A 421 -5.98 -9.83 1.46
N GLY A 422 -7.05 -9.02 1.55
CA GLY A 422 -7.52 -8.20 0.42
C GLY A 422 -6.64 -6.99 0.18
N GLY A 423 -6.80 -6.37 -0.99
CA GLY A 423 -5.99 -5.24 -1.46
C GLY A 423 -4.82 -5.68 -2.34
N ALA A 424 -3.94 -4.74 -2.65
CA ALA A 424 -2.68 -4.99 -3.33
C ALA A 424 -1.56 -4.30 -2.54
N TRP A 425 -0.36 -4.85 -2.60
CA TRP A 425 0.81 -4.28 -1.94
C TRP A 425 2.11 -4.86 -2.47
N MET A 426 3.17 -4.10 -2.38
CA MET A 426 4.55 -4.58 -2.48
C MET A 426 5.15 -4.70 -1.07
N ASP A 427 5.96 -5.74 -0.87
CA ASP A 427 6.71 -5.93 0.37
C ASP A 427 8.14 -6.43 0.08
N VAL A 428 9.04 -6.28 1.04
CA VAL A 428 10.46 -6.61 0.89
C VAL A 428 10.70 -8.06 1.31
N CYS A 429 11.16 -8.89 0.37
CA CYS A 429 11.66 -10.24 0.67
C CYS A 429 13.14 -10.21 1.09
N ARG A 430 13.95 -9.46 0.35
CA ARG A 430 15.38 -9.23 0.59
C ARG A 430 15.71 -7.79 0.21
N ALA A 431 16.40 -7.08 1.06
CA ALA A 431 16.98 -5.79 0.73
C ALA A 431 18.32 -5.95 0.00
N ARG A 432 18.74 -4.92 -0.74
CA ARG A 432 20.08 -4.87 -1.30
C ARG A 432 21.09 -4.61 -0.17
N PHE A 433 22.08 -5.48 -0.03
CA PHE A 433 23.07 -5.37 1.02
C PHE A 433 24.45 -5.83 0.55
N HIS A 434 25.48 -5.08 0.89
CA HIS A 434 26.88 -5.45 0.68
C HIS A 434 27.61 -5.47 2.01
N ASP A 435 27.94 -6.66 2.48
CA ASP A 435 28.57 -6.88 3.79
C ASP A 435 30.12 -6.89 3.74
N GLY A 436 30.70 -6.49 2.63
CA GLY A 436 32.14 -6.51 2.39
C GLY A 436 32.63 -7.76 1.63
N SER A 437 31.75 -8.74 1.39
CA SER A 437 32.06 -9.96 0.59
C SER A 437 31.26 -9.97 -0.71
N ASP A 438 30.00 -10.38 -0.62
CA ASP A 438 29.09 -10.49 -1.75
C ASP A 438 27.92 -9.52 -1.62
N VAL A 439 27.31 -9.16 -2.76
CA VAL A 439 26.11 -8.33 -2.79
C VAL A 439 24.87 -9.21 -2.73
N GLN A 440 24.07 -9.09 -1.66
CA GLN A 440 22.70 -9.61 -1.62
C GLN A 440 21.87 -8.76 -2.59
N LEU A 441 21.25 -9.39 -3.58
CA LEU A 441 20.36 -8.69 -4.50
C LEU A 441 18.98 -8.46 -3.87
N PRO A 442 18.32 -7.33 -4.18
CA PRO A 442 16.97 -7.06 -3.69
C PRO A 442 15.96 -8.03 -4.33
N VAL A 443 15.00 -8.47 -3.51
CA VAL A 443 13.88 -9.32 -3.92
C VAL A 443 12.60 -8.73 -3.35
N ALA A 444 11.61 -8.50 -4.22
CA ALA A 444 10.30 -7.98 -3.83
C ALA A 444 9.25 -9.10 -3.79
N PHE A 445 8.23 -8.93 -2.94
CA PHE A 445 6.91 -9.55 -3.08
C PHE A 445 5.97 -8.55 -3.72
N LEU A 446 5.27 -8.94 -4.76
CA LEU A 446 4.21 -8.16 -5.39
C LEU A 446 2.92 -8.96 -5.30
N THR A 447 1.96 -8.44 -4.55
CA THR A 447 0.72 -9.13 -4.21
C THR A 447 -0.47 -8.34 -4.70
N CYS A 448 -1.38 -9.02 -5.45
CA CYS A 448 -2.66 -8.48 -5.89
C CYS A 448 -3.79 -9.47 -5.57
N ASN A 449 -5.03 -9.07 -5.82
CA ASN A 449 -6.22 -9.89 -5.58
C ASN A 449 -7.15 -9.92 -6.81
N PHE A 450 -6.57 -10.13 -8.00
CA PHE A 450 -7.32 -10.24 -9.25
C PHE A 450 -8.15 -11.53 -9.30
N ALA A 451 -9.19 -11.51 -10.14
CA ALA A 451 -9.96 -12.70 -10.40
C ALA A 451 -9.09 -13.78 -11.08
N PRO A 452 -9.10 -15.04 -10.61
CA PRO A 452 -8.32 -16.11 -11.21
C PRO A 452 -8.83 -16.46 -12.61
N PRO A 453 -8.03 -17.18 -13.43
CA PRO A 453 -8.50 -17.76 -14.69
C PRO A 453 -9.74 -18.62 -14.50
N ALA A 454 -10.74 -18.48 -15.35
CA ALA A 454 -12.00 -19.23 -15.25
C ALA A 454 -12.55 -19.62 -16.61
N ALA A 455 -13.25 -20.75 -16.70
CA ALA A 455 -13.95 -21.22 -17.89
C ALA A 455 -13.08 -21.27 -19.17
N GLY A 456 -11.80 -21.64 -19.04
CA GLY A 456 -10.86 -21.72 -20.16
C GLY A 456 -10.37 -20.36 -20.69
N ARG A 457 -10.67 -19.28 -19.97
CA ARG A 457 -10.17 -17.93 -20.27
C ARG A 457 -9.07 -17.56 -19.29
N PRO A 458 -8.06 -16.76 -19.72
CA PRO A 458 -7.12 -16.16 -18.78
C PRO A 458 -7.83 -15.23 -17.80
N SER A 459 -7.17 -14.83 -16.72
CA SER A 459 -7.62 -13.71 -15.90
C SER A 459 -7.72 -12.47 -16.78
N LEU A 460 -8.92 -11.89 -16.88
CA LEU A 460 -9.20 -10.66 -17.61
C LEU A 460 -9.33 -9.53 -16.60
N LEU A 461 -8.45 -8.56 -16.71
CA LEU A 461 -8.35 -7.45 -15.78
C LEU A 461 -9.30 -6.31 -16.14
N THR A 462 -9.85 -5.62 -15.15
CA THR A 462 -10.41 -4.28 -15.35
C THR A 462 -9.28 -3.30 -15.67
N HIS A 463 -9.60 -2.12 -16.17
CA HIS A 463 -8.59 -1.09 -16.33
C HIS A 463 -8.02 -0.64 -14.98
N ASP A 464 -8.82 -0.62 -13.92
CA ASP A 464 -8.38 -0.36 -12.54
C ASP A 464 -7.41 -1.45 -12.02
N ASP A 465 -7.66 -2.74 -12.35
CA ASP A 465 -6.73 -3.82 -12.03
C ASP A 465 -5.38 -3.63 -12.75
N VAL A 466 -5.41 -3.14 -14.00
CA VAL A 466 -4.19 -2.82 -14.76
C VAL A 466 -3.42 -1.68 -14.09
N GLN A 467 -4.10 -0.62 -13.69
CA GLN A 467 -3.47 0.48 -12.94
C GLN A 467 -2.87 -0.02 -11.63
N THR A 468 -3.60 -0.84 -10.86
CA THR A 468 -3.11 -1.46 -9.63
C THR A 468 -1.84 -2.29 -9.89
N MET A 469 -1.80 -3.08 -10.97
CA MET A 469 -0.62 -3.88 -11.33
C MET A 469 0.61 -3.00 -11.62
N PHE A 470 0.43 -1.90 -12.34
CA PHE A 470 1.48 -0.93 -12.63
C PHE A 470 1.91 -0.19 -11.37
N HIS A 471 0.98 0.16 -10.50
CA HIS A 471 1.24 0.78 -9.20
C HIS A 471 2.16 -0.09 -8.35
N GLU A 472 1.77 -1.32 -8.06
CA GLU A 472 2.57 -2.23 -7.23
C GLU A 472 3.93 -2.53 -7.86
N PHE A 473 3.98 -2.62 -9.18
CA PHE A 473 5.25 -2.77 -9.88
C PHE A 473 6.13 -1.51 -9.77
N GLY A 474 5.55 -0.33 -9.66
CA GLY A 474 6.27 0.93 -9.41
C GLY A 474 6.99 0.92 -8.05
N HIS A 475 6.33 0.46 -6.99
CA HIS A 475 6.99 0.18 -5.70
C HIS A 475 8.09 -0.88 -5.84
N GLY A 476 7.78 -1.98 -6.55
CA GLY A 476 8.76 -3.02 -6.84
C GLY A 476 10.00 -2.47 -7.55
N LEU A 477 9.83 -1.61 -8.56
CA LEU A 477 10.94 -0.96 -9.26
C LEU A 477 11.76 -0.06 -8.34
N HIS A 478 11.12 0.69 -7.43
CA HIS A 478 11.82 1.52 -6.45
C HIS A 478 12.72 0.67 -5.55
N HIS A 479 12.22 -0.46 -5.08
CA HIS A 479 13.00 -1.41 -4.28
C HIS A 479 14.10 -2.09 -5.11
N MET A 480 13.76 -2.61 -6.29
CA MET A 480 14.65 -3.46 -7.08
C MET A 480 15.75 -2.72 -7.85
N LEU A 481 15.56 -1.43 -8.16
CA LEU A 481 16.53 -0.63 -8.91
C LEU A 481 17.44 0.21 -8.00
N THR A 482 17.36 0.05 -6.69
CA THR A 482 18.25 0.73 -5.75
C THR A 482 19.71 0.39 -6.01
N ARG A 483 20.56 1.39 -5.81
CA ARG A 483 22.03 1.24 -5.81
C ARG A 483 22.62 1.42 -4.42
N ILE A 484 21.78 1.58 -3.43
CA ILE A 484 22.19 1.75 -2.04
C ILE A 484 22.39 0.37 -1.43
N ASP A 485 23.61 0.09 -0.98
CA ASP A 485 24.00 -1.18 -0.37
C ASP A 485 23.77 -1.22 1.16
N LEU A 486 23.03 -0.24 1.69
CA LEU A 486 22.66 -0.07 3.08
C LEU A 486 21.14 -0.28 3.21
N PRO A 487 20.69 -1.43 3.70
CA PRO A 487 19.29 -1.84 3.73
C PRO A 487 18.32 -0.82 4.32
N SER A 488 18.64 -0.25 5.49
CA SER A 488 17.75 0.65 6.24
C SER A 488 17.43 1.98 5.52
N ILE A 489 18.16 2.30 4.44
CA ILE A 489 17.94 3.49 3.59
C ILE A 489 17.94 3.16 2.10
N GLY A 490 17.88 1.88 1.75
CA GLY A 490 17.93 1.39 0.38
C GLY A 490 16.55 1.02 -0.18
N GLY A 491 16.35 1.25 -1.47
CA GLY A 491 15.07 0.98 -2.11
C GLY A 491 13.95 1.84 -1.55
N ILE A 492 12.92 1.22 -1.00
CA ILE A 492 11.76 1.90 -0.40
C ILE A 492 12.01 2.27 1.07
N ASP A 493 12.98 1.59 1.73
CA ASP A 493 13.21 1.76 3.16
C ASP A 493 13.81 3.15 3.48
N GLY A 494 13.30 3.77 4.55
CA GLY A 494 13.73 5.08 5.04
C GLY A 494 13.27 6.28 4.19
N VAL A 495 12.61 6.07 3.05
CA VAL A 495 12.03 7.14 2.22
C VAL A 495 10.88 7.80 2.97
N GLU A 496 10.75 9.13 2.87
CA GLU A 496 9.63 9.86 3.47
C GLU A 496 8.30 9.28 3.00
N TRP A 497 7.43 8.94 3.97
CA TRP A 497 6.19 8.20 3.70
C TRP A 497 5.23 8.93 2.74
N ASP A 498 5.25 10.25 2.74
CA ASP A 498 4.46 11.07 1.82
C ASP A 498 5.12 11.26 0.43
N ALA A 499 6.27 10.61 0.19
CA ALA A 499 6.90 10.48 -1.12
C ALA A 499 6.94 9.04 -1.63
N VAL A 500 6.66 8.06 -0.78
CA VAL A 500 6.82 6.63 -1.10
C VAL A 500 5.96 6.17 -2.28
N GLU A 501 4.80 6.82 -2.47
CA GLU A 501 3.86 6.55 -3.56
C GLU A 501 4.26 7.22 -4.90
N LEU A 502 5.30 8.05 -4.94
CA LEU A 502 5.73 8.70 -6.19
C LEU A 502 6.05 7.69 -7.31
N PRO A 503 6.86 6.63 -7.10
CA PRO A 503 7.17 5.67 -8.16
C PRO A 503 5.98 4.80 -8.58
N SER A 504 5.10 4.45 -7.65
CA SER A 504 3.91 3.63 -7.92
C SER A 504 2.89 4.39 -8.75
N GLN A 505 2.46 5.56 -8.30
CA GLN A 505 1.52 6.41 -9.02
C GLN A 505 2.07 6.93 -10.35
N PHE A 506 3.40 7.11 -10.46
CA PHE A 506 4.05 7.44 -11.73
C PHE A 506 3.80 6.34 -12.78
N MET A 507 3.90 5.08 -12.41
CA MET A 507 3.70 3.96 -13.34
C MET A 507 2.25 3.85 -13.85
N GLU A 508 1.25 4.26 -13.07
CA GLU A 508 -0.16 4.26 -13.46
C GLU A 508 -0.44 5.10 -14.72
N ASN A 509 0.33 6.18 -14.92
CA ASN A 509 0.12 7.09 -16.05
C ASN A 509 0.31 6.40 -17.41
N PHE A 510 1.14 5.35 -17.50
CA PHE A 510 1.32 4.58 -18.72
C PHE A 510 0.06 3.78 -19.13
N CYS A 511 -0.84 3.51 -18.20
CA CYS A 511 -2.11 2.84 -18.45
C CYS A 511 -3.11 3.72 -19.23
N TRP A 512 -2.82 5.01 -19.43
CA TRP A 512 -3.64 5.96 -20.16
C TRP A 512 -3.01 6.41 -21.48
N ASN A 513 -1.79 6.00 -21.77
CA ASN A 513 -1.08 6.41 -22.98
C ASN A 513 -1.22 5.38 -24.10
N ARG A 514 -1.60 5.82 -25.30
CA ARG A 514 -1.84 4.96 -26.47
C ARG A 514 -0.63 4.08 -26.79
N LYS A 515 0.59 4.66 -26.81
CA LYS A 515 1.81 3.93 -27.16
C LYS A 515 2.18 2.87 -26.13
N ALA A 516 1.89 3.13 -24.86
CA ALA A 516 2.08 2.17 -23.80
C ALA A 516 1.02 1.05 -23.88
N LEU A 517 -0.27 1.41 -24.06
CA LEU A 517 -1.36 0.44 -24.21
C LEU A 517 -1.14 -0.50 -25.42
N ASP A 518 -0.56 -0.01 -26.50
CA ASP A 518 -0.25 -0.84 -27.66
C ASP A 518 0.72 -2.00 -27.35
N LEU A 519 1.44 -1.95 -26.25
CA LEU A 519 2.33 -3.03 -25.79
C LEU A 519 1.57 -4.17 -25.09
N PHE A 520 0.41 -3.89 -24.47
CA PHE A 520 -0.26 -4.87 -23.62
C PHE A 520 -1.78 -4.98 -23.80
N ALA A 521 -2.44 -3.99 -24.37
CA ALA A 521 -3.89 -4.03 -24.59
C ALA A 521 -4.22 -4.87 -25.84
N ARG A 522 -4.26 -6.21 -25.64
CA ARG A 522 -4.47 -7.22 -26.68
C ARG A 522 -5.66 -8.10 -26.36
N HIS A 523 -6.54 -8.28 -27.31
CA HIS A 523 -7.73 -9.13 -27.13
C HIS A 523 -7.34 -10.59 -26.83
N TRP A 524 -7.87 -11.14 -25.75
CA TRP A 524 -7.46 -12.42 -25.19
C TRP A 524 -7.53 -13.65 -26.13
N SER A 525 -8.39 -13.63 -27.15
CA SER A 525 -8.57 -14.75 -28.08
C SER A 525 -8.10 -14.48 -29.50
N SER A 526 -8.05 -13.22 -29.93
CA SER A 526 -7.69 -12.84 -31.32
C SER A 526 -6.35 -12.13 -31.42
N ASP A 527 -5.75 -11.75 -30.30
CA ASP A 527 -4.54 -10.91 -30.21
C ASP A 527 -4.68 -9.53 -30.88
N ALA A 528 -5.91 -9.13 -31.20
CA ALA A 528 -6.18 -7.84 -31.82
C ALA A 528 -5.84 -6.71 -30.83
N ARG A 529 -5.27 -5.62 -31.36
CA ARG A 529 -5.02 -4.38 -30.60
C ARG A 529 -6.33 -3.76 -30.12
N LEU A 530 -6.30 -3.06 -28.99
CA LEU A 530 -7.41 -2.24 -28.52
C LEU A 530 -7.82 -1.26 -29.63
N PRO A 531 -9.09 -1.29 -30.12
CA PRO A 531 -9.57 -0.38 -31.15
C PRO A 531 -9.45 1.09 -30.73
N ASP A 532 -9.15 1.96 -31.70
CA ASP A 532 -9.04 3.41 -31.43
C ASP A 532 -10.37 3.97 -30.87
N GLU A 533 -11.53 3.53 -31.40
CA GLU A 533 -12.83 3.93 -30.88
C GLU A 533 -13.01 3.59 -29.39
N LEU A 534 -12.57 2.40 -28.96
CA LEU A 534 -12.70 1.99 -27.54
C LEU A 534 -11.70 2.73 -26.66
N PHE A 535 -10.50 3.01 -27.18
CA PHE A 535 -9.51 3.84 -26.52
C PHE A 535 -10.01 5.28 -26.34
N ASP A 536 -10.61 5.88 -27.37
CA ASP A 536 -11.17 7.24 -27.29
C ASP A 536 -12.30 7.32 -26.25
N LYS A 537 -13.18 6.31 -26.19
CA LYS A 537 -14.21 6.19 -25.16
C LYS A 537 -13.60 6.08 -23.75
N MET A 538 -12.54 5.29 -23.60
CA MET A 538 -11.82 5.15 -22.34
C MET A 538 -11.22 6.49 -21.90
N LEU A 539 -10.55 7.23 -22.79
CA LEU A 539 -10.01 8.55 -22.50
C LEU A 539 -11.11 9.56 -22.17
N ALA A 540 -12.22 9.55 -22.92
CA ALA A 540 -13.35 10.44 -22.63
C ALA A 540 -13.97 10.18 -21.25
N ALA A 541 -13.93 8.92 -20.78
CA ALA A 541 -14.39 8.55 -19.46
C ALA A 541 -13.37 8.76 -18.35
N ARG A 542 -12.10 9.11 -18.65
CA ARG A 542 -11.02 9.23 -17.66
C ARG A 542 -11.33 10.14 -16.48
N HIS A 543 -12.02 11.25 -16.76
CA HIS A 543 -12.38 12.25 -15.74
C HIS A 543 -13.83 12.13 -15.27
N PHE A 544 -14.48 11.00 -15.59
CA PHE A 544 -15.86 10.77 -15.17
C PHE A 544 -15.95 10.70 -13.65
N GLN A 545 -16.70 11.65 -13.06
CA GLN A 545 -16.86 11.79 -11.61
C GLN A 545 -15.55 11.95 -10.81
N ALA A 546 -14.51 12.49 -11.45
CA ALA A 546 -13.21 12.71 -10.83
C ALA A 546 -13.29 13.65 -9.62
N GLY A 547 -14.18 14.66 -9.65
CA GLY A 547 -14.45 15.53 -8.52
C GLY A 547 -15.06 14.80 -7.32
N MET A 548 -16.03 13.92 -7.55
CA MET A 548 -16.64 13.09 -6.50
C MET A 548 -15.62 12.13 -5.89
N PHE A 549 -14.80 11.50 -6.73
CA PHE A 549 -13.72 10.62 -6.29
C PHE A 549 -12.70 11.38 -5.42
N LEU A 550 -12.21 12.51 -5.90
CA LEU A 550 -11.22 13.32 -5.17
C LEU A 550 -11.79 13.82 -3.82
N CYS A 551 -13.03 14.28 -3.79
CA CYS A 551 -13.69 14.67 -2.54
C CYS A 551 -13.76 13.53 -1.53
N ARG A 552 -13.92 12.28 -2.00
CA ARG A 552 -13.92 11.12 -1.12
C ARG A 552 -12.53 10.82 -0.54
N GLN A 553 -11.46 10.94 -1.34
CA GLN A 553 -10.09 10.80 -0.86
C GLN A 553 -9.71 11.91 0.13
N LEU A 554 -10.16 13.14 -0.15
CA LEU A 554 -9.97 14.29 0.74
C LEU A 554 -10.72 14.14 2.08
N GLU A 555 -11.93 13.54 2.07
CA GLU A 555 -12.66 13.17 3.30
C GLU A 555 -11.82 12.23 4.16
N PHE A 556 -11.22 11.22 3.55
CA PHE A 556 -10.39 10.24 4.26
C PHE A 556 -9.12 10.87 4.83
N GLY A 557 -8.40 11.66 4.03
CA GLY A 557 -7.18 12.34 4.46
C GLY A 557 -7.46 13.36 5.56
N LEU A 558 -8.53 14.13 5.42
CA LEU A 558 -8.92 15.13 6.42
C LEU A 558 -9.38 14.48 7.74
N PHE A 559 -10.18 13.42 7.67
CA PHE A 559 -10.59 12.64 8.83
C PHE A 559 -9.38 12.07 9.59
N ASP A 560 -8.50 11.36 8.87
CA ASP A 560 -7.29 10.80 9.46
C ASP A 560 -6.45 11.86 10.16
N PHE A 561 -6.23 12.96 9.47
CA PHE A 561 -5.37 14.01 10.00
C PHE A 561 -5.98 14.69 11.22
N LEU A 562 -7.27 15.03 11.17
CA LEU A 562 -7.98 15.70 12.27
C LEU A 562 -8.11 14.80 13.51
N VAL A 563 -8.37 13.51 13.36
CA VAL A 563 -8.53 12.60 14.51
C VAL A 563 -7.23 12.44 15.31
N HIS A 564 -6.08 12.71 14.68
CA HIS A 564 -4.77 12.69 15.31
C HIS A 564 -4.31 14.08 15.78
N ALA A 565 -4.58 15.14 15.01
CA ALA A 565 -4.17 16.50 15.33
C ALA A 565 -5.01 17.14 16.45
N ASP A 566 -6.33 16.89 16.41
CA ASP A 566 -7.30 17.51 17.32
C ASP A 566 -7.73 16.57 18.47
N TYR A 567 -6.97 15.50 18.72
CA TYR A 567 -7.26 14.60 19.83
C TYR A 567 -7.17 15.33 21.17
N ASP A 568 -8.23 15.21 21.97
CA ASP A 568 -8.32 15.80 23.32
C ASP A 568 -8.59 14.68 24.33
N PRO A 569 -7.63 14.36 25.22
CA PRO A 569 -7.77 13.25 26.18
C PRO A 569 -8.92 13.46 27.17
N THR A 570 -9.40 14.72 27.37
CA THR A 570 -10.54 15.01 28.24
C THR A 570 -11.89 14.70 27.60
N ARG A 571 -11.93 14.56 26.27
CA ARG A 571 -13.13 14.29 25.47
C ARG A 571 -13.14 12.93 24.80
N GLY A 572 -12.03 12.21 24.86
CA GLY A 572 -11.82 10.95 24.15
C GLY A 572 -11.63 11.11 22.63
N ALA A 573 -11.64 10.01 21.89
CA ALA A 573 -11.27 9.99 20.48
C ALA A 573 -12.27 10.67 19.54
N ARG A 574 -13.55 10.74 19.91
CA ARG A 574 -14.61 11.41 19.11
C ARG A 574 -14.60 11.02 17.61
N VAL A 575 -14.32 9.74 17.33
CA VAL A 575 -14.06 9.25 15.96
C VAL A 575 -15.19 9.62 15.01
N MET A 576 -16.45 9.37 15.38
CA MET A 576 -17.59 9.67 14.52
C MET A 576 -17.89 11.16 14.43
N GLU A 577 -17.66 11.93 15.49
CA GLU A 577 -17.80 13.41 15.49
C GLU A 577 -16.78 14.04 14.53
N THR A 578 -15.52 13.56 14.57
CA THR A 578 -14.45 14.03 13.67
C THR A 578 -14.74 13.65 12.22
N LEU A 579 -15.23 12.42 11.97
CA LEU A 579 -15.66 12.02 10.64
C LEU A 579 -16.75 12.95 10.07
N GLU A 580 -17.77 13.29 10.87
CA GLU A 580 -18.82 14.19 10.46
C GLU A 580 -18.30 15.63 10.22
N ALA A 581 -17.28 16.06 10.97
CA ALA A 581 -16.62 17.35 10.72
C ALA A 581 -15.87 17.32 9.38
N ALA A 582 -15.08 16.28 9.10
CA ALA A 582 -14.39 16.11 7.83
C ALA A 582 -15.37 16.04 6.64
N ARG A 583 -16.50 15.35 6.78
CA ARG A 583 -17.57 15.27 5.79
C ARG A 583 -18.17 16.64 5.47
N ARG A 584 -18.44 17.45 6.47
CA ARG A 584 -18.98 18.81 6.23
C ARG A 584 -18.04 19.68 5.39
N GLU A 585 -16.73 19.50 5.53
CA GLU A 585 -15.75 20.22 4.73
C GLU A 585 -15.60 19.62 3.31
N ALA A 586 -15.41 18.31 3.20
CA ALA A 586 -14.97 17.65 1.96
C ALA A 586 -16.09 16.98 1.17
N ALA A 587 -17.06 16.34 1.83
CA ALA A 587 -18.03 15.49 1.15
C ALA A 587 -19.11 16.29 0.39
N VAL A 588 -19.61 15.69 -0.68
CA VAL A 588 -20.83 16.11 -1.40
C VAL A 588 -21.97 15.12 -1.24
N LEU A 589 -21.65 13.84 -1.01
CA LEU A 589 -22.59 12.79 -0.70
C LEU A 589 -22.45 12.38 0.78
N TYR A 590 -23.57 12.36 1.50
CA TYR A 590 -23.59 11.98 2.91
C TYR A 590 -24.17 10.57 3.06
N PRO A 591 -23.36 9.58 3.54
CA PRO A 591 -23.85 8.24 3.82
C PRO A 591 -24.85 8.27 4.99
N PRO A 592 -25.64 7.17 5.15
CA PRO A 592 -26.55 7.04 6.30
C PRO A 592 -25.82 7.12 7.64
N ALA A 593 -26.48 7.63 8.67
CA ALA A 593 -25.91 7.83 10.01
C ALA A 593 -25.41 6.54 10.69
N TRP A 594 -25.92 5.38 10.26
CA TRP A 594 -25.47 4.07 10.74
C TRP A 594 -24.14 3.60 10.11
N GLN A 595 -23.63 4.28 9.08
CA GLN A 595 -22.34 3.90 8.48
C GLN A 595 -21.20 4.01 9.51
N ARG A 596 -20.32 3.02 9.50
CA ARG A 596 -19.18 2.89 10.43
C ARG A 596 -17.86 2.71 9.68
N PHE A 597 -17.63 3.54 8.66
CA PHE A 597 -16.42 3.48 7.83
C PHE A 597 -15.10 3.41 8.65
N PRO A 598 -14.88 4.19 9.72
CA PRO A 598 -13.62 4.16 10.46
C PRO A 598 -13.30 2.80 11.09
N HIS A 599 -14.32 2.00 11.44
CA HIS A 599 -14.14 0.70 12.10
C HIS A 599 -13.48 -0.37 11.22
N ALA A 600 -13.44 -0.14 9.91
CA ALA A 600 -12.75 -0.98 8.93
C ALA A 600 -11.60 -0.25 8.20
N PHE A 601 -11.21 0.95 8.68
CA PHE A 601 -10.17 1.75 8.05
C PHE A 601 -8.78 1.33 8.50
N THR A 602 -8.34 0.17 8.01
CA THR A 602 -7.05 -0.45 8.40
C THR A 602 -5.85 0.42 8.08
N HIS A 603 -5.86 1.22 7.00
CA HIS A 603 -4.79 2.16 6.68
C HIS A 603 -4.40 3.03 7.88
N VAL A 604 -5.40 3.57 8.58
CA VAL A 604 -5.20 4.50 9.68
C VAL A 604 -4.97 3.80 11.01
N PHE A 605 -5.72 2.73 11.30
CA PHE A 605 -5.71 2.10 12.62
C PHE A 605 -4.83 0.86 12.74
N ALA A 606 -4.41 0.26 11.63
CA ALA A 606 -3.57 -0.95 11.62
C ALA A 606 -2.44 -0.92 10.57
N GLY A 607 -2.46 0.04 9.64
CA GLY A 607 -1.41 0.27 8.66
C GLY A 607 -0.51 1.46 9.02
N GLY A 608 0.47 1.76 8.20
CA GLY A 608 1.44 2.83 8.40
C GLY A 608 0.93 4.26 8.13
N TYR A 609 -0.39 4.47 7.90
CA TYR A 609 -0.95 5.74 7.45
C TYR A 609 -1.61 6.57 8.56
N ALA A 610 -1.27 6.38 9.82
CA ALA A 610 -1.73 7.22 10.92
C ALA A 610 -1.24 8.66 10.76
N ALA A 611 -2.15 9.64 10.72
CA ALA A 611 -1.88 11.03 10.33
C ALA A 611 -1.00 11.09 9.05
N GLY A 612 -1.29 10.22 8.11
CA GLY A 612 -0.48 9.99 6.92
C GLY A 612 -1.27 9.64 5.66
N TYR A 613 -2.61 9.52 5.71
CA TYR A 613 -3.41 9.19 4.53
C TYR A 613 -3.34 10.28 3.44
N TYR A 614 -3.07 11.52 3.81
CA TYR A 614 -2.82 12.62 2.87
C TYR A 614 -1.66 12.32 1.90
N SER A 615 -0.76 11.42 2.27
CA SER A 615 0.43 11.04 1.50
C SER A 615 0.09 10.58 0.09
N TYR A 616 -1.05 9.91 -0.11
CA TYR A 616 -1.50 9.52 -1.45
C TYR A 616 -1.68 10.72 -2.39
N LEU A 617 -2.38 11.75 -1.94
CA LEU A 617 -2.59 12.98 -2.74
C LEU A 617 -1.32 13.83 -2.83
N TRP A 618 -0.50 13.83 -1.77
CA TRP A 618 0.78 14.53 -1.77
C TRP A 618 1.74 13.92 -2.80
N ALA A 619 1.91 12.61 -2.78
CA ALA A 619 2.74 11.90 -3.73
C ALA A 619 2.17 11.94 -5.16
N GLU A 620 0.85 12.03 -5.32
CA GLU A 620 0.21 12.18 -6.63
C GLU A 620 0.55 13.53 -7.28
N VAL A 621 0.70 14.61 -6.49
CA VAL A 621 1.26 15.88 -6.99
C VAL A 621 2.67 15.66 -7.54
N LEU A 622 3.52 14.91 -6.80
CA LEU A 622 4.88 14.61 -7.25
C LEU A 622 4.87 13.77 -8.53
N SER A 623 4.04 12.72 -8.56
CA SER A 623 3.90 11.79 -9.68
C SER A 623 3.43 12.49 -10.96
N ALA A 624 2.36 13.28 -10.87
CA ALA A 624 1.81 14.00 -12.01
C ALA A 624 2.83 15.00 -12.58
N ASP A 625 3.57 15.70 -11.72
CA ASP A 625 4.58 16.65 -12.14
C ASP A 625 5.83 15.95 -12.75
N VAL A 626 6.22 14.80 -12.19
CA VAL A 626 7.28 13.94 -12.77
C VAL A 626 6.84 13.45 -14.15
N PHE A 627 5.61 12.95 -14.30
CA PHE A 627 5.12 12.47 -15.59
C PHE A 627 5.04 13.57 -16.63
N GLY A 628 4.79 14.80 -16.22
CA GLY A 628 4.88 15.98 -17.10
C GLY A 628 6.22 16.11 -17.83
N ALA A 629 7.35 15.65 -17.26
CA ALA A 629 8.63 15.62 -17.97
C ALA A 629 8.67 14.62 -19.13
N PHE A 630 7.94 13.53 -19.02
CA PHE A 630 7.81 12.53 -20.10
C PHE A 630 6.85 13.03 -21.19
N GLU A 631 5.78 13.73 -20.81
CA GLU A 631 4.90 14.41 -21.77
C GLU A 631 5.62 15.51 -22.55
N GLU A 632 6.45 16.31 -21.86
CA GLU A 632 7.29 17.35 -22.47
C GLU A 632 8.30 16.75 -23.47
N SER A 633 8.83 15.55 -23.22
CA SER A 633 9.77 14.86 -24.13
C SER A 633 9.08 14.16 -25.30
N ALA A 634 7.82 13.77 -25.15
CA ALA A 634 7.09 12.97 -26.14
C ALA A 634 6.81 13.73 -27.46
N GLY A 635 6.80 15.06 -27.42
CA GLY A 635 6.55 15.89 -28.60
C GLY A 635 5.23 15.57 -29.31
N GLU A 636 5.18 15.80 -30.62
CA GLU A 636 3.99 15.52 -31.44
C GLU A 636 3.71 14.02 -31.65
N GLU A 637 4.71 13.15 -31.44
CA GLU A 637 4.56 11.69 -31.62
C GLU A 637 3.82 11.02 -30.46
N GLY A 638 3.74 11.68 -29.30
CA GLY A 638 3.00 11.22 -28.13
C GLY A 638 3.60 9.96 -27.47
N ASP A 639 4.86 9.60 -27.76
CA ASP A 639 5.53 8.46 -27.11
C ASP A 639 6.19 8.91 -25.80
N VAL A 640 5.47 8.73 -24.70
CA VAL A 640 5.95 9.06 -23.36
C VAL A 640 6.98 8.08 -22.81
N ILE A 641 7.30 6.98 -23.52
CA ILE A 641 8.26 5.97 -23.05
C ILE A 641 9.68 6.36 -23.51
N ASP A 642 10.19 7.45 -22.95
CA ASP A 642 11.50 8.01 -23.30
C ASP A 642 12.62 7.42 -22.41
N ALA A 643 13.60 6.76 -23.03
CA ALA A 643 14.70 6.11 -22.33
C ALA A 643 15.65 7.12 -21.64
N THR A 644 15.78 8.35 -22.16
CA THR A 644 16.66 9.38 -21.59
C THR A 644 16.04 9.93 -20.31
N VAL A 645 14.77 10.30 -20.37
CA VAL A 645 14.01 10.76 -19.18
C VAL A 645 13.88 9.63 -18.17
N GLY A 646 13.59 8.40 -18.64
CA GLY A 646 13.52 7.19 -17.80
C GLY A 646 14.86 6.91 -17.07
N ALA A 647 15.99 7.03 -17.74
CA ALA A 647 17.30 6.88 -17.11
C ALA A 647 17.55 7.97 -16.05
N ARG A 648 17.12 9.21 -16.28
CA ARG A 648 17.19 10.30 -15.29
C ARG A 648 16.29 10.00 -14.08
N PHE A 649 15.04 9.57 -14.31
CA PHE A 649 14.13 9.18 -13.24
C PHE A 649 14.69 8.02 -12.39
N ARG A 650 15.22 6.98 -13.05
CA ARG A 650 15.90 5.88 -12.36
C ARG A 650 17.06 6.38 -11.49
N ASN A 651 17.93 7.25 -12.04
CA ASN A 651 19.15 7.69 -11.36
C ASN A 651 18.87 8.68 -10.21
N GLU A 652 17.85 9.54 -10.36
CA GLU A 652 17.58 10.61 -9.39
C GLU A 652 16.48 10.23 -8.36
N ILE A 653 15.63 9.26 -8.67
CA ILE A 653 14.51 8.84 -7.79
C ILE A 653 14.69 7.37 -7.36
N LEU A 654 14.62 6.40 -8.32
CA LEU A 654 14.50 4.99 -7.96
C LEU A 654 15.77 4.40 -7.34
N SER A 655 16.97 4.89 -7.72
CA SER A 655 18.21 4.25 -7.31
C SER A 655 18.83 4.83 -6.04
N VAL A 656 18.29 5.92 -5.52
CA VAL A 656 18.91 6.67 -4.42
C VAL A 656 18.34 6.36 -3.04
N GLY A 657 17.18 5.68 -2.97
CA GLY A 657 16.51 5.39 -1.71
C GLY A 657 16.38 6.62 -0.82
N ALA A 658 16.56 6.45 0.48
CA ALA A 658 16.57 7.52 1.47
C ALA A 658 17.96 8.13 1.72
N SER A 659 18.90 7.96 0.80
CA SER A 659 20.26 8.55 0.93
C SER A 659 20.26 10.08 0.83
N ARG A 660 19.14 10.68 0.44
CA ARG A 660 18.87 12.13 0.43
C ARG A 660 17.36 12.36 0.54
N PRO A 661 16.93 13.54 1.04
CA PRO A 661 15.49 13.87 1.10
C PRO A 661 14.80 13.76 -0.26
N ALA A 662 13.55 13.28 -0.26
CA ALA A 662 12.77 13.09 -1.49
C ALA A 662 12.57 14.39 -2.28
N LEU A 663 12.42 15.53 -1.59
CA LEU A 663 12.35 16.85 -2.25
C LEU A 663 13.62 17.16 -3.06
N GLU A 664 14.80 16.83 -2.54
CA GLU A 664 16.06 17.03 -3.28
C GLU A 664 16.13 16.11 -4.49
N SER A 665 15.67 14.85 -4.36
CA SER A 665 15.58 13.88 -5.45
C SER A 665 14.64 14.40 -6.54
N PHE A 666 13.50 14.93 -6.15
CA PHE A 666 12.54 15.53 -7.07
C PHE A 666 13.13 16.74 -7.81
N ILE A 667 13.78 17.66 -7.08
CA ILE A 667 14.43 18.85 -7.68
C ILE A 667 15.57 18.43 -8.62
N ALA A 668 16.36 17.42 -8.26
CA ALA A 668 17.42 16.89 -9.14
C ALA A 668 16.84 16.33 -10.46
N PHE A 669 15.66 15.72 -10.41
CA PHE A 669 14.96 15.23 -11.59
C PHE A 669 14.28 16.36 -12.39
N ARG A 670 13.46 17.23 -11.73
CA ARG A 670 12.61 18.23 -12.41
C ARG A 670 13.27 19.59 -12.61
N GLY A 671 14.37 19.90 -11.88
CA GLY A 671 15.03 21.21 -11.89
C GLY A 671 14.31 22.29 -11.08
N ARG A 672 13.21 21.97 -10.39
CA ARG A 672 12.38 22.88 -9.59
C ARG A 672 11.59 22.12 -8.52
N ALA A 673 10.99 22.85 -7.60
CA ALA A 673 10.06 22.27 -6.62
C ALA A 673 8.75 21.77 -7.27
N PRO A 674 8.02 20.83 -6.64
CA PRO A 674 6.73 20.31 -7.11
C PRO A 674 5.68 21.41 -7.27
N GLN A 675 4.76 21.23 -8.22
CA GLN A 675 3.64 22.15 -8.48
C GLN A 675 2.31 21.36 -8.54
N PRO A 676 1.28 21.74 -7.80
CA PRO A 676 0.00 21.03 -7.74
C PRO A 676 -0.82 21.12 -9.04
N ASP A 677 -0.50 22.05 -9.94
CA ASP A 677 -1.25 22.24 -11.19
C ASP A 677 -1.24 21.01 -12.10
N ALA A 678 -0.20 20.18 -12.02
CA ALA A 678 -0.13 18.92 -12.78
C ALA A 678 -1.22 17.94 -12.31
N LEU A 679 -1.38 17.81 -11.00
CA LEU A 679 -2.45 16.98 -10.41
C LEU A 679 -3.84 17.47 -10.83
N LEU A 680 -4.09 18.78 -10.77
CA LEU A 680 -5.39 19.33 -11.15
C LEU A 680 -5.72 19.07 -12.63
N ARG A 681 -4.70 19.11 -13.51
CA ARG A 681 -4.88 18.73 -14.92
C ARG A 681 -5.19 17.25 -15.06
N SER A 682 -4.53 16.37 -14.30
CA SER A 682 -4.79 14.90 -14.37
C SER A 682 -6.20 14.52 -13.95
N TYR A 683 -6.84 15.32 -13.10
CA TYR A 683 -8.25 15.17 -12.71
C TYR A 683 -9.24 15.97 -13.59
N GLY A 684 -8.77 16.69 -14.62
CA GLY A 684 -9.63 17.55 -15.42
C GLY A 684 -10.19 18.76 -14.65
N LEU A 685 -9.54 19.15 -13.53
CA LEU A 685 -9.97 20.23 -12.64
C LEU A 685 -9.19 21.54 -12.85
N ALA A 686 -8.24 21.58 -13.78
CA ALA A 686 -7.54 22.79 -14.13
C ALA A 686 -8.51 23.76 -14.84
N ALA A 687 -8.52 25.04 -14.42
CA ALA A 687 -9.34 26.10 -15.01
C ALA A 687 -8.82 26.48 -16.40
#